data_e503c109bde5658f235be29520043c0b
#
_entry.id   e503c109bde5658f235be29520043c0b
#
_cell.length_a   1.000
_cell.length_b   1.000
_cell.length_c   1.000
_cell.angle_alpha   90.00
_cell.angle_beta   90.00
_cell.angle_gamma   90.00
#
_symmetry.space_group_name_H-M   'P 1'
#
loop_
_entity.id
_entity.type
_entity.pdbx_description
1 polymer ?
#
loop_
_entity_poly.entity_id
_entity_poly.type
_entity_poly.pdbx_seq_one_letter_code
_entity_poly.pdbx_strand_id
1 'polypeptide(L)'
;MAATFQPYDRLINRTFIGFLIAEFLAAFNDQAIHASAMFFAINSGAMTPDKAISLMPILFYSPWAIFSTIAAYFADKYSKRYSLIFWKVAEVAITAIALLGFWIGSTQDFAGANTLGAGIVLACVFLMGTHSSFYVPCKYGVLPEIFQPHLLSKANGFVESTSFLAVILGTVAGGVLAYWFKGVEYNIGIFLVISATIGTLTSFLIEKMPALDPAKPFPGRIAWERYPRLAASAAARLLAAPWLFLFELYRPLGTNLRTLVRSRPLALCVFGIPFFTFLVAYMRATMYMHGQAQNPPWEEFKISMVVGVVALGIGLGSPAAGFLSGGKIELGLVPIGTVVMIVSMMGATAFVYLNSTLGLIVMLAFIGFFAGFYIVPLYTLFQHHAPKSSKGTSVATLNFINVTGAILAQLTFLGLVTLAHWLGLSDPVPAREVATGALIELQPPRSISVHSFKVQRDDGRIYAVSGRARAGLANREEDEGLFGGHELKAIVRLDSGVQVGSQVAVTTWTLRSRATGEELIYYRIRKADAPTPPAYDDQLVPIFLFFLGGVMATFTLVGLCWMLPDLFVRSFLWARSVGRYHLRVVGGKHLPSYDPAILATNCRRFVECMHVVGVTDRTVRFLFVESDSAPEPVAVLRWLAQRAGLVMLRLPASDTEVNSAIAAGANALAEGNLVAVGDLTVPESARILSELQAQHAFPIVPVYVGHLGPEVSQKNPIRVRVVVGEPLPAATPVGEILAEISRLEAWFKGQDPNLSLLTTVHLPPREKVVP
;
A
#
# COMPACT_ATOMS: atom_id res chain seq x y z
N MET A 1 28.67 4.86 35.78
CA MET A 1 27.21 4.91 35.78
C MET A 1 26.77 5.35 34.40
N ALA A 2 26.20 4.48 33.56
CA ALA A 2 25.60 4.89 32.31
C ALA A 2 24.33 5.69 32.66
N ALA A 3 24.28 6.95 32.26
CA ALA A 3 23.07 7.76 32.41
C ALA A 3 21.91 7.01 31.76
N THR A 4 20.93 6.61 32.54
CA THR A 4 19.71 5.98 32.03
C THR A 4 18.96 7.03 31.20
N PHE A 5 18.87 6.79 29.90
CA PHE A 5 18.05 7.65 29.03
C PHE A 5 16.61 7.67 29.56
N GLN A 6 16.05 8.87 29.75
CA GLN A 6 14.66 9.03 30.15
C GLN A 6 13.83 9.43 28.90
N PRO A 7 12.71 8.74 28.61
CA PRO A 7 11.85 9.10 27.49
C PRO A 7 11.31 10.53 27.63
N TYR A 8 11.30 11.26 26.51
CA TYR A 8 10.82 12.64 26.46
C TYR A 8 9.31 12.74 26.72
N ASP A 9 8.93 13.78 27.41
CA ASP A 9 7.54 14.19 27.62
C ASP A 9 7.07 15.28 26.63
N ARG A 10 7.97 15.70 25.72
CA ARG A 10 7.71 16.68 24.66
C ARG A 10 7.98 16.07 23.29
N LEU A 11 7.03 16.33 22.33
CA LEU A 11 7.15 15.77 21.00
C LEU A 11 8.32 16.37 20.21
N ILE A 12 8.44 17.71 20.23
CA ILE A 12 9.51 18.42 19.51
C ILE A 12 10.75 18.47 20.40
N ASN A 13 11.75 17.68 20.03
CA ASN A 13 13.06 17.64 20.68
C ASN A 13 14.17 17.38 19.64
N ARG A 14 15.42 17.61 20.00
CA ARG A 14 16.59 17.48 19.11
C ARG A 14 16.70 16.08 18.51
N THR A 15 16.50 15.05 19.30
CA THR A 15 16.58 13.64 18.88
C THR A 15 15.51 13.33 17.84
N PHE A 16 14.27 13.75 18.06
CA PHE A 16 13.18 13.47 17.15
C PHE A 16 13.29 14.23 15.82
N ILE A 17 13.70 15.51 15.86
CA ILE A 17 13.94 16.30 14.65
C ILE A 17 15.06 15.67 13.81
N GLY A 18 16.21 15.32 14.46
CA GLY A 18 17.31 14.64 13.76
C GLY A 18 16.90 13.32 13.14
N PHE A 19 16.09 12.53 13.87
CA PHE A 19 15.53 11.29 13.38
C PHE A 19 14.57 11.50 12.19
N LEU A 20 13.63 12.46 12.27
CA LEU A 20 12.68 12.73 11.19
C LEU A 20 13.37 13.17 9.89
N ILE A 21 14.39 14.03 9.97
CA ILE A 21 15.15 14.46 8.79
C ILE A 21 15.94 13.29 8.20
N ALA A 22 16.62 12.50 9.05
CA ALA A 22 17.38 11.34 8.60
C ALA A 22 16.49 10.30 7.91
N GLU A 23 15.29 10.07 8.45
CA GLU A 23 14.29 9.15 7.93
C GLU A 23 13.67 9.65 6.61
N PHE A 24 13.28 10.93 6.57
CA PHE A 24 12.77 11.55 5.35
C PHE A 24 13.77 11.38 4.20
N LEU A 25 15.06 11.73 4.42
CA LEU A 25 16.08 11.64 3.38
C LEU A 25 16.42 10.19 3.01
N ALA A 26 16.29 9.22 3.94
CA ALA A 26 16.44 7.80 3.61
C ALA A 26 15.33 7.35 2.64
N ALA A 27 14.07 7.58 3.00
CA ALA A 27 12.94 7.19 2.16
C ALA A 27 12.90 7.96 0.81
N PHE A 28 13.34 9.22 0.81
CA PHE A 28 13.50 10.02 -0.40
C PHE A 28 14.55 9.42 -1.35
N ASN A 29 15.75 9.10 -0.83
CA ASN A 29 16.83 8.51 -1.62
C ASN A 29 16.44 7.13 -2.17
N ASP A 30 15.75 6.30 -1.38
CA ASP A 30 15.24 5.00 -1.82
C ASP A 30 14.40 5.12 -3.09
N GLN A 31 13.48 6.09 -3.14
CA GLN A 31 12.62 6.27 -4.30
C GLN A 31 13.29 7.02 -5.44
N ALA A 32 14.16 7.97 -5.13
CA ALA A 32 14.91 8.73 -6.14
C ALA A 32 15.87 7.81 -6.91
N ILE A 33 16.67 6.98 -6.24
CA ILE A 33 17.56 6.03 -6.90
C ILE A 33 16.76 4.98 -7.68
N HIS A 34 15.65 4.48 -7.15
CA HIS A 34 14.79 3.49 -7.81
C HIS A 34 14.26 4.01 -9.14
N ALA A 35 13.71 5.23 -9.18
CA ALA A 35 13.18 5.84 -10.40
C ALA A 35 14.31 6.22 -11.39
N SER A 36 15.38 6.85 -10.90
CA SER A 36 16.53 7.24 -11.76
C SER A 36 17.23 6.03 -12.37
N ALA A 37 17.44 4.94 -11.61
CA ALA A 37 18.05 3.71 -12.09
C ALA A 37 17.20 3.05 -13.18
N MET A 38 15.87 3.04 -13.02
CA MET A 38 14.96 2.50 -14.02
C MET A 38 15.09 3.28 -15.35
N PHE A 39 14.99 4.60 -15.31
CA PHE A 39 15.11 5.42 -16.52
C PHE A 39 16.51 5.32 -17.14
N PHE A 40 17.56 5.27 -16.31
CA PHE A 40 18.92 5.07 -16.79
C PHE A 40 19.09 3.74 -17.52
N ALA A 41 18.54 2.63 -16.97
CA ALA A 41 18.60 1.32 -17.62
C ALA A 41 17.84 1.27 -18.95
N ILE A 42 16.71 1.97 -19.06
CA ILE A 42 15.93 2.10 -20.30
C ILE A 42 16.70 2.96 -21.30
N ASN A 43 17.11 4.14 -20.87
CA ASN A 43 17.74 5.14 -21.73
C ASN A 43 19.10 4.68 -22.25
N SER A 44 19.91 3.98 -21.44
CA SER A 44 21.20 3.41 -21.87
C SER A 44 21.06 2.24 -22.86
N GLY A 45 19.82 1.80 -23.15
CA GLY A 45 19.59 0.60 -23.97
C GLY A 45 19.98 -0.72 -23.30
N ALA A 46 20.37 -0.70 -22.00
CA ALA A 46 20.73 -1.89 -21.26
C ALA A 46 19.53 -2.84 -21.03
N MET A 47 18.33 -2.28 -20.98
CA MET A 47 17.09 -3.04 -20.78
C MET A 47 15.93 -2.49 -21.59
N THR A 48 14.98 -3.37 -21.96
CA THR A 48 13.68 -2.96 -22.48
C THR A 48 12.81 -2.35 -21.37
N PRO A 49 11.87 -1.44 -21.69
CA PRO A 49 11.04 -0.77 -20.68
C PRO A 49 10.29 -1.74 -19.75
N ASP A 50 9.66 -2.80 -20.30
CA ASP A 50 8.94 -3.82 -19.55
C ASP A 50 9.81 -4.53 -18.51
N LYS A 51 11.05 -4.90 -18.91
CA LYS A 51 12.02 -5.55 -18.02
C LYS A 51 12.54 -4.59 -16.95
N ALA A 52 12.90 -3.36 -17.31
CA ALA A 52 13.39 -2.38 -16.35
C ALA A 52 12.31 -2.02 -15.32
N ILE A 53 11.08 -1.77 -15.75
CA ILE A 53 9.93 -1.44 -14.90
C ILE A 53 9.65 -2.59 -13.91
N SER A 54 9.78 -3.85 -14.34
CA SER A 54 9.54 -5.02 -13.50
C SER A 54 10.71 -5.32 -12.55
N LEU A 55 11.94 -5.25 -13.06
CA LEU A 55 13.13 -5.68 -12.32
C LEU A 55 13.49 -4.71 -11.17
N MET A 56 13.31 -3.40 -11.37
CA MET A 56 13.68 -2.42 -10.34
C MET A 56 12.97 -2.66 -9.00
N PRO A 57 11.64 -2.80 -8.93
CA PRO A 57 10.97 -3.13 -7.67
C PRO A 57 11.36 -4.51 -7.13
N ILE A 58 11.59 -5.52 -7.99
CA ILE A 58 12.04 -6.85 -7.56
C ILE A 58 13.38 -6.75 -6.85
N LEU A 59 14.35 -6.03 -7.43
CA LEU A 59 15.66 -5.82 -6.81
C LEU A 59 15.56 -5.06 -5.49
N PHE A 60 14.72 -4.03 -5.42
CA PHE A 60 14.53 -3.24 -4.21
C PHE A 60 13.83 -4.02 -3.10
N TYR A 61 12.79 -4.81 -3.41
CA TYR A 61 12.00 -5.51 -2.41
C TYR A 61 12.52 -6.90 -2.04
N SER A 62 13.31 -7.57 -2.89
CA SER A 62 13.85 -8.89 -2.58
C SER A 62 14.70 -8.95 -1.30
N PRO A 63 15.55 -7.95 -0.96
CA PRO A 63 16.26 -7.94 0.32
C PRO A 63 15.35 -7.93 1.54
N TRP A 64 14.20 -7.27 1.45
CA TRP A 64 13.23 -7.26 2.54
C TRP A 64 12.66 -8.66 2.82
N ALA A 65 12.40 -9.43 1.77
CA ALA A 65 11.99 -10.83 1.93
C ALA A 65 13.14 -11.69 2.48
N ILE A 66 14.37 -11.46 2.00
CA ILE A 66 15.55 -12.25 2.38
C ILE A 66 16.02 -11.93 3.80
N PHE A 67 16.05 -10.67 4.22
CA PHE A 67 16.71 -10.24 5.46
C PHE A 67 15.75 -9.86 6.59
N SER A 68 14.41 -9.89 6.40
CA SER A 68 13.43 -9.42 7.40
C SER A 68 13.65 -9.96 8.82
N THR A 69 13.88 -11.27 8.95
CA THR A 69 14.10 -11.92 10.26
C THR A 69 15.45 -11.52 10.89
N ILE A 70 16.48 -11.44 10.05
CA ILE A 70 17.82 -11.02 10.46
C ILE A 70 17.82 -9.56 10.88
N ALA A 71 17.15 -8.71 10.11
CA ALA A 71 17.01 -7.28 10.39
C ALA A 71 16.31 -7.02 11.74
N ALA A 72 15.22 -7.75 12.03
CA ALA A 72 14.53 -7.67 13.30
C ALA A 72 15.42 -8.12 14.48
N TYR A 73 16.27 -9.15 14.28
CA TYR A 73 17.24 -9.56 15.28
C TYR A 73 18.26 -8.46 15.58
N PHE A 74 18.85 -7.85 14.55
CA PHE A 74 19.83 -6.77 14.72
C PHE A 74 19.21 -5.54 15.40
N ALA A 75 17.97 -5.18 15.04
CA ALA A 75 17.27 -4.05 15.62
C ALA A 75 17.02 -4.20 17.14
N ASP A 76 16.83 -5.42 17.64
CA ASP A 76 16.61 -5.66 19.06
C ASP A 76 17.93 -5.86 19.85
N LYS A 77 18.93 -6.51 19.22
CA LYS A 77 20.20 -6.85 19.86
C LYS A 77 21.11 -5.66 20.07
N TYR A 78 21.09 -4.70 19.15
CA TYR A 78 21.98 -3.53 19.20
C TYR A 78 21.20 -2.26 19.52
N SER A 79 21.90 -1.25 20.06
CA SER A 79 21.32 0.08 20.26
C SER A 79 20.81 0.64 18.94
N LYS A 80 19.57 1.06 18.90
CA LYS A 80 18.92 1.57 17.70
C LYS A 80 19.61 2.81 17.14
N ARG A 81 20.18 3.66 17.99
CA ARG A 81 21.00 4.79 17.55
C ARG A 81 22.17 4.33 16.68
N TYR A 82 22.98 3.38 17.19
CA TYR A 82 24.13 2.89 16.43
C TYR A 82 23.72 2.22 15.13
N SER A 83 22.63 1.45 15.15
CA SER A 83 22.08 0.81 13.96
C SER A 83 21.61 1.84 12.93
N LEU A 84 20.88 2.88 13.35
CA LEU A 84 20.43 3.96 12.46
C LEU A 84 21.60 4.72 11.83
N ILE A 85 22.61 5.11 12.63
CA ILE A 85 23.83 5.80 12.13
C ILE A 85 24.59 4.89 11.17
N PHE A 86 24.81 3.61 11.53
CA PHE A 86 25.51 2.65 10.68
C PHE A 86 24.87 2.53 9.30
N TRP A 87 23.54 2.35 9.27
CA TRP A 87 22.83 2.23 8.00
C TRP A 87 22.82 3.54 7.21
N LYS A 88 22.77 4.70 7.86
CA LYS A 88 22.93 5.99 7.18
C LYS A 88 24.33 6.18 6.56
N VAL A 89 25.38 5.72 7.21
CA VAL A 89 26.74 5.69 6.63
C VAL A 89 26.81 4.70 5.47
N ALA A 90 26.19 3.53 5.58
CA ALA A 90 26.10 2.56 4.49
C ALA A 90 25.37 3.14 3.28
N GLU A 91 24.32 3.94 3.48
CA GLU A 91 23.61 4.66 2.41
C GLU A 91 24.53 5.60 1.62
N VAL A 92 25.39 6.34 2.30
CA VAL A 92 26.41 7.18 1.63
C VAL A 92 27.35 6.33 0.76
N ALA A 93 27.80 5.18 1.28
CA ALA A 93 28.65 4.28 0.49
C ALA A 93 27.92 3.71 -0.73
N ILE A 94 26.66 3.30 -0.58
CA ILE A 94 25.83 2.76 -1.68
C ILE A 94 25.61 3.84 -2.75
N THR A 95 25.26 5.07 -2.35
CA THR A 95 25.03 6.18 -3.28
C THR A 95 26.32 6.61 -3.97
N ALA A 96 27.50 6.52 -3.31
CA ALA A 96 28.80 6.76 -3.92
C ALA A 96 29.15 5.68 -4.98
N ILE A 97 28.81 4.41 -4.73
CA ILE A 97 28.96 3.34 -5.73
C ILE A 97 28.00 3.57 -6.90
N ALA A 98 26.76 4.03 -6.63
CA ALA A 98 25.81 4.39 -7.67
C ALA A 98 26.30 5.56 -8.53
N LEU A 99 26.92 6.59 -7.92
CA LEU A 99 27.58 7.68 -8.63
C LEU A 99 28.64 7.14 -9.59
N LEU A 100 29.48 6.20 -9.14
CA LEU A 100 30.47 5.55 -10.01
C LEU A 100 29.80 4.82 -11.19
N GLY A 101 28.69 4.10 -10.94
CA GLY A 101 27.91 3.41 -11.98
C GLY A 101 27.30 4.38 -13.00
N PHE A 102 26.70 5.48 -12.56
CA PHE A 102 26.21 6.54 -13.44
C PHE A 102 27.35 7.18 -14.23
N TRP A 103 28.48 7.45 -13.59
CA TRP A 103 29.65 8.04 -14.25
C TRP A 103 30.22 7.12 -15.33
N ILE A 104 30.39 5.82 -15.04
CA ILE A 104 30.86 4.84 -16.02
C ILE A 104 29.92 4.79 -17.22
N GLY A 105 28.61 4.66 -16.97
CA GLY A 105 27.65 4.47 -18.05
C GLY A 105 27.38 5.74 -18.87
N SER A 106 27.63 6.95 -18.33
CA SER A 106 27.36 8.20 -19.04
C SER A 106 28.61 8.84 -19.69
N THR A 107 29.82 8.52 -19.20
CA THR A 107 31.04 9.25 -19.64
C THR A 107 32.13 8.37 -20.23
N GLN A 108 32.12 7.05 -19.99
CA GLN A 108 33.21 6.19 -20.44
C GLN A 108 32.98 5.63 -21.85
N ASP A 109 34.05 5.51 -22.64
CA ASP A 109 34.01 5.18 -24.07
C ASP A 109 34.38 3.73 -24.41
N PHE A 110 34.57 2.85 -23.43
CA PHE A 110 34.86 1.45 -23.71
C PHE A 110 33.59 0.64 -24.06
N ALA A 111 33.76 -0.42 -24.84
CA ALA A 111 32.66 -1.29 -25.23
C ALA A 111 31.96 -1.91 -24.00
N GLY A 112 30.65 -1.70 -23.86
CA GLY A 112 29.89 -2.17 -22.74
C GLY A 112 29.83 -1.26 -21.49
N ALA A 113 30.43 -0.05 -21.54
CA ALA A 113 30.38 0.91 -20.43
C ALA A 113 28.95 1.20 -19.94
N ASN A 114 28.01 1.39 -20.88
CA ASN A 114 26.59 1.60 -20.56
C ASN A 114 25.98 0.42 -19.78
N THR A 115 26.25 -0.81 -20.24
CA THR A 115 25.73 -2.02 -19.60
C THR A 115 26.39 -2.24 -18.23
N LEU A 116 27.69 -2.00 -18.10
CA LEU A 116 28.40 -2.09 -16.84
C LEU A 116 27.89 -1.03 -15.85
N GLY A 117 27.76 0.22 -16.30
CA GLY A 117 27.24 1.31 -15.47
C GLY A 117 25.82 1.02 -14.99
N ALA A 118 24.93 0.59 -15.88
CA ALA A 118 23.58 0.17 -15.52
C ALA A 118 23.59 -1.02 -14.52
N GLY A 119 24.45 -2.02 -14.73
CA GLY A 119 24.62 -3.15 -13.83
C GLY A 119 25.04 -2.74 -12.41
N ILE A 120 25.99 -1.81 -12.29
CA ILE A 120 26.41 -1.25 -10.99
C ILE A 120 25.25 -0.53 -10.31
N VAL A 121 24.53 0.33 -11.03
CA VAL A 121 23.39 1.07 -10.48
C VAL A 121 22.27 0.11 -10.04
N LEU A 122 22.01 -0.96 -10.81
CA LEU A 122 21.06 -2.02 -10.44
C LEU A 122 21.47 -2.75 -9.15
N ALA A 123 22.77 -3.09 -9.02
CA ALA A 123 23.29 -3.66 -7.79
C ALA A 123 23.11 -2.68 -6.60
N CYS A 124 23.26 -1.38 -6.82
CA CYS A 124 22.99 -0.37 -5.79
C CYS A 124 21.51 -0.29 -5.42
N VAL A 125 20.58 -0.52 -6.35
CA VAL A 125 19.14 -0.63 -6.00
C VAL A 125 18.89 -1.81 -5.06
N PHE A 126 19.52 -2.98 -5.29
CA PHE A 126 19.44 -4.11 -4.38
C PHE A 126 20.07 -3.80 -3.02
N LEU A 127 21.23 -3.16 -2.99
CA LEU A 127 21.89 -2.75 -1.75
C LEU A 127 21.08 -1.69 -0.98
N MET A 128 20.41 -0.78 -1.69
CA MET A 128 19.50 0.20 -1.07
C MET A 128 18.28 -0.50 -0.45
N GLY A 129 17.70 -1.48 -1.13
CA GLY A 129 16.67 -2.34 -0.56
C GLY A 129 17.16 -3.11 0.69
N THR A 130 18.42 -3.56 0.68
CA THR A 130 19.06 -4.18 1.87
C THR A 130 19.19 -3.19 3.00
N HIS A 131 19.73 -1.99 2.73
CA HIS A 131 19.78 -0.89 3.69
C HIS A 131 18.42 -0.64 4.33
N SER A 132 17.38 -0.44 3.54
CA SER A 132 16.03 -0.15 4.01
C SER A 132 15.42 -1.29 4.82
N SER A 133 15.68 -2.56 4.46
CA SER A 133 15.21 -3.73 5.20
C SER A 133 15.72 -3.79 6.65
N PHE A 134 16.94 -3.31 6.89
CA PHE A 134 17.53 -3.22 8.24
C PHE A 134 17.21 -1.89 8.94
N TYR A 135 17.07 -0.80 8.20
CA TYR A 135 16.78 0.52 8.76
C TYR A 135 15.37 0.60 9.36
N VAL A 136 14.37 0.06 8.67
CA VAL A 136 12.95 0.20 9.05
C VAL A 136 12.59 -0.45 10.40
N PRO A 137 13.06 -1.63 10.79
CA PRO A 137 12.82 -2.14 12.14
C PRO A 137 13.38 -1.24 13.25
N CYS A 138 14.52 -0.60 12.99
CA CYS A 138 15.10 0.38 13.92
C CYS A 138 14.26 1.66 13.97
N LYS A 139 13.76 2.15 12.82
CA LYS A 139 12.88 3.31 12.69
C LYS A 139 11.63 3.22 13.58
N TYR A 140 10.89 2.12 13.48
CA TYR A 140 9.68 1.94 14.29
C TYR A 140 9.98 1.54 15.73
N GLY A 141 11.07 0.82 15.95
CA GLY A 141 11.48 0.39 17.28
C GLY A 141 12.04 1.49 18.15
N VAL A 142 12.56 2.58 17.58
CA VAL A 142 13.17 3.68 18.35
C VAL A 142 12.13 4.58 19.02
N LEU A 143 10.92 4.71 18.47
CA LEU A 143 9.89 5.63 18.97
C LEU A 143 9.45 5.33 20.42
N PRO A 144 9.18 4.07 20.82
CA PRO A 144 8.88 3.75 22.21
C PRO A 144 10.05 3.97 23.18
N GLU A 145 11.28 4.04 22.67
CA GLU A 145 12.46 4.35 23.46
C GLU A 145 12.67 5.85 23.65
N ILE A 146 12.26 6.66 22.64
CA ILE A 146 12.36 8.13 22.69
C ILE A 146 11.23 8.75 23.51
N PHE A 147 10.00 8.23 23.42
CA PHE A 147 8.81 8.90 23.94
C PHE A 147 8.05 8.15 25.01
N GLN A 148 7.41 8.91 25.90
CA GLN A 148 6.41 8.35 26.80
C GLN A 148 5.18 7.85 26.04
N PRO A 149 4.43 6.86 26.59
CA PRO A 149 3.33 6.19 25.90
C PRO A 149 2.24 7.12 25.33
N HIS A 150 1.94 8.24 25.99
CA HIS A 150 0.90 9.18 25.56
C HIS A 150 1.29 9.98 24.29
N LEU A 151 2.58 10.09 23.95
CA LEU A 151 3.08 10.77 22.76
C LEU A 151 3.28 9.85 21.56
N LEU A 152 3.29 8.53 21.76
CA LEU A 152 3.63 7.56 20.73
C LEU A 152 2.71 7.65 19.50
N SER A 153 1.40 7.85 19.70
CA SER A 153 0.45 7.98 18.60
C SER A 153 0.76 9.20 17.72
N LYS A 154 1.07 10.34 18.35
CA LYS A 154 1.44 11.56 17.63
C LYS A 154 2.78 11.41 16.91
N ALA A 155 3.78 10.83 17.57
CA ALA A 155 5.10 10.59 16.98
C ALA A 155 5.02 9.66 15.76
N ASN A 156 4.28 8.55 15.86
CA ASN A 156 4.02 7.67 14.72
C ASN A 156 3.34 8.42 13.56
N GLY A 157 2.35 9.26 13.86
CA GLY A 157 1.67 10.07 12.84
C GLY A 157 2.64 10.98 12.07
N PHE A 158 3.58 11.64 12.75
CA PHE A 158 4.60 12.46 12.08
C PHE A 158 5.54 11.61 11.23
N VAL A 159 6.02 10.47 11.75
CA VAL A 159 6.91 9.57 11.01
C VAL A 159 6.25 9.02 9.76
N GLU A 160 5.00 8.60 9.84
CA GLU A 160 4.25 8.14 8.66
C GLU A 160 4.03 9.26 7.64
N SER A 161 3.62 10.46 8.09
CA SER A 161 3.42 11.59 7.20
C SER A 161 4.71 11.99 6.47
N THR A 162 5.86 12.04 7.18
CA THR A 162 7.16 12.34 6.57
C THR A 162 7.60 11.25 5.62
N SER A 163 7.35 9.97 5.93
CA SER A 163 7.65 8.83 5.05
C SER A 163 6.86 8.90 3.74
N PHE A 164 5.54 9.13 3.82
CA PHE A 164 4.72 9.27 2.61
C PHE A 164 5.16 10.45 1.75
N LEU A 165 5.43 11.61 2.38
CA LEU A 165 5.92 12.78 1.67
C LEU A 165 7.27 12.51 0.99
N ALA A 166 8.19 11.81 1.68
CA ALA A 166 9.49 11.43 1.14
C ALA A 166 9.37 10.49 -0.06
N VAL A 167 8.47 9.50 0.01
CA VAL A 167 8.20 8.57 -1.11
C VAL A 167 7.67 9.31 -2.34
N ILE A 168 6.74 10.25 -2.15
CA ILE A 168 6.18 11.06 -3.24
C ILE A 168 7.29 11.91 -3.88
N LEU A 169 7.96 12.71 -3.06
CA LEU A 169 8.99 13.64 -3.53
C LEU A 169 10.18 12.91 -4.14
N GLY A 170 10.61 11.79 -3.57
CA GLY A 170 11.70 10.96 -4.08
C GLY A 170 11.37 10.35 -5.44
N THR A 171 10.15 9.82 -5.63
CA THR A 171 9.71 9.27 -6.91
C THR A 171 9.69 10.33 -8.01
N VAL A 172 9.13 11.52 -7.70
CA VAL A 172 9.10 12.65 -8.64
C VAL A 172 10.51 13.14 -8.92
N ALA A 173 11.34 13.33 -7.87
CA ALA A 173 12.72 13.78 -8.01
C ALA A 173 13.54 12.83 -8.88
N GLY A 174 13.38 11.51 -8.73
CA GLY A 174 14.09 10.54 -9.57
C GLY A 174 13.82 10.72 -11.07
N GLY A 175 12.57 10.99 -11.45
CA GLY A 175 12.24 11.31 -12.84
C GLY A 175 12.72 12.68 -13.31
N VAL A 176 12.60 13.70 -12.44
CA VAL A 176 13.13 15.05 -12.72
C VAL A 176 14.63 15.01 -12.94
N LEU A 177 15.36 14.33 -12.07
CA LEU A 177 16.81 14.17 -12.18
C LEU A 177 17.20 13.40 -13.44
N ALA A 178 16.48 12.33 -13.77
CA ALA A 178 16.71 11.57 -15.00
C ALA A 178 16.48 12.41 -16.27
N TYR A 179 15.50 13.31 -16.25
CA TYR A 179 15.20 14.22 -17.34
C TYR A 179 16.25 15.33 -17.47
N TRP A 180 16.57 16.03 -16.35
CA TRP A 180 17.48 17.19 -16.40
C TRP A 180 18.95 16.81 -16.63
N PHE A 181 19.36 15.65 -16.13
CA PHE A 181 20.75 15.21 -16.23
C PHE A 181 20.97 14.14 -17.31
N LYS A 182 20.07 14.06 -18.29
CA LYS A 182 20.18 13.14 -19.40
C LYS A 182 21.48 13.37 -20.19
N GLY A 183 22.32 12.33 -20.29
CA GLY A 183 23.65 12.39 -20.88
C GLY A 183 24.78 12.81 -19.93
N VAL A 184 24.45 13.24 -18.71
CA VAL A 184 25.38 13.58 -17.62
C VAL A 184 24.88 13.02 -16.29
N GLU A 185 24.42 11.76 -16.32
CA GLU A 185 23.68 11.09 -15.24
C GLU A 185 24.50 10.95 -13.95
N TYR A 186 25.83 11.13 -13.99
CA TYR A 186 26.65 11.19 -12.78
C TYR A 186 26.19 12.31 -11.81
N ASN A 187 25.57 13.39 -12.32
CA ASN A 187 25.01 14.45 -11.47
C ASN A 187 23.86 13.93 -10.60
N ILE A 188 23.11 12.90 -11.06
CA ILE A 188 22.12 12.19 -10.23
C ILE A 188 22.82 11.56 -9.03
N GLY A 189 23.93 10.86 -9.28
CA GLY A 189 24.72 10.26 -8.22
C GLY A 189 25.24 11.27 -7.21
N ILE A 190 25.75 12.44 -7.68
CA ILE A 190 26.18 13.55 -6.80
C ILE A 190 25.02 14.01 -5.90
N PHE A 191 23.85 14.23 -6.46
CA PHE A 191 22.67 14.63 -5.70
C PHE A 191 22.29 13.62 -4.62
N LEU A 192 22.28 12.32 -4.94
CA LEU A 192 21.99 11.24 -4.00
C LEU A 192 23.02 11.16 -2.87
N VAL A 193 24.32 11.33 -3.17
CA VAL A 193 25.39 11.33 -2.15
C VAL A 193 25.24 12.53 -1.21
N ILE A 194 24.94 13.72 -1.73
CA ILE A 194 24.70 14.91 -0.89
C ILE A 194 23.50 14.68 0.04
N SER A 195 22.40 14.20 -0.49
CA SER A 195 21.19 13.89 0.28
C SER A 195 21.47 12.85 1.38
N ALA A 196 22.17 11.75 1.05
CA ALA A 196 22.56 10.72 2.01
C ALA A 196 23.48 11.26 3.11
N THR A 197 24.44 12.15 2.73
CA THR A 197 25.36 12.77 3.69
C THR A 197 24.63 13.69 4.67
N ILE A 198 23.70 14.52 4.20
CA ILE A 198 22.86 15.37 5.07
C ILE A 198 22.06 14.49 6.04
N GLY A 199 21.43 13.42 5.55
CA GLY A 199 20.69 12.47 6.40
C GLY A 199 21.58 11.76 7.41
N THR A 200 22.81 11.46 7.05
CA THR A 200 23.80 10.89 7.97
C THR A 200 24.19 11.88 9.07
N LEU A 201 24.50 13.13 8.69
CA LEU A 201 24.84 14.17 9.67
C LEU A 201 23.70 14.43 10.66
N THR A 202 22.46 14.45 10.19
CA THR A 202 21.30 14.64 11.08
C THR A 202 21.05 13.43 12.00
N SER A 203 21.43 12.23 11.61
CA SER A 203 21.32 11.04 12.48
C SER A 203 22.20 11.10 13.73
N PHE A 204 23.29 11.87 13.72
CA PHE A 204 24.12 12.08 14.92
C PHE A 204 23.42 12.91 16.00
N LEU A 205 22.33 13.62 15.67
CA LEU A 205 21.51 14.34 16.65
C LEU A 205 20.70 13.40 17.56
N ILE A 206 20.57 12.12 17.18
CA ILE A 206 19.87 11.10 17.96
C ILE A 206 20.69 10.78 19.22
N GLU A 207 20.08 10.82 20.39
CA GLU A 207 20.75 10.51 21.66
C GLU A 207 21.06 9.01 21.83
N LYS A 208 22.00 8.72 22.72
CA LYS A 208 22.39 7.34 23.05
C LYS A 208 21.30 6.64 23.84
N MET A 209 20.89 5.48 23.35
CA MET A 209 19.88 4.60 23.96
C MET A 209 20.47 3.20 24.18
N PRO A 210 20.08 2.49 25.22
CA PRO A 210 20.51 1.10 25.45
C PRO A 210 19.94 0.17 24.36
N ALA A 211 20.53 -1.01 24.22
CA ALA A 211 19.94 -2.07 23.39
C ALA A 211 18.74 -2.69 24.12
N LEU A 212 17.70 -3.08 23.36
CA LEU A 212 16.48 -3.65 23.94
C LEU A 212 16.73 -5.03 24.54
N ASP A 213 17.42 -5.90 23.82
CA ASP A 213 17.73 -7.26 24.23
C ASP A 213 19.13 -7.67 23.75
N PRO A 214 20.22 -7.30 24.50
CA PRO A 214 21.59 -7.66 24.13
C PRO A 214 21.87 -9.16 24.13
N ALA A 215 21.08 -9.95 24.88
CA ALA A 215 21.21 -11.40 24.99
C ALA A 215 20.41 -12.19 23.94
N LYS A 216 19.67 -11.52 23.06
CA LYS A 216 18.79 -12.16 22.05
C LYS A 216 19.57 -13.18 21.21
N PRO A 217 19.14 -14.48 21.17
CA PRO A 217 19.80 -15.50 20.37
C PRO A 217 19.54 -15.28 18.87
N PHE A 218 20.52 -15.68 18.04
CA PHE A 218 20.38 -15.59 16.59
C PHE A 218 19.26 -16.50 16.07
N PRO A 219 18.30 -16.02 15.25
CA PRO A 219 17.10 -16.76 14.86
C PRO A 219 17.38 -17.99 14.00
N GLY A 220 18.47 -18.02 13.22
CA GLY A 220 18.84 -19.15 12.37
C GLY A 220 19.62 -20.28 13.10
N ARG A 221 19.68 -20.25 14.44
CA ARG A 221 20.39 -21.31 15.18
C ARG A 221 19.65 -22.64 15.04
N ILE A 222 20.31 -23.64 14.43
CA ILE A 222 19.76 -24.98 14.26
C ILE A 222 19.79 -25.70 15.60
N ALA A 223 18.63 -25.99 16.17
CA ALA A 223 18.50 -26.85 17.35
C ALA A 223 18.48 -28.31 16.89
N TRP A 224 19.65 -28.93 16.79
CA TRP A 224 19.82 -30.29 16.28
C TRP A 224 19.00 -31.34 17.05
N GLU A 225 18.67 -31.06 18.29
CA GLU A 225 17.79 -31.89 19.13
C GLU A 225 16.41 -32.13 18.51
N ARG A 226 15.96 -31.21 17.69
CA ARG A 226 14.68 -31.32 16.95
C ARG A 226 14.76 -32.20 15.69
N TYR A 227 15.98 -32.50 15.26
CA TYR A 227 16.26 -33.24 14.03
C TYR A 227 17.14 -34.44 14.28
N PRO A 228 16.75 -35.39 15.17
CA PRO A 228 17.64 -36.48 15.63
C PRO A 228 18.14 -37.39 14.49
N ARG A 229 17.31 -37.62 13.47
CA ARG A 229 17.70 -38.42 12.30
C ARG A 229 18.80 -37.78 11.46
N LEU A 230 18.75 -36.44 11.28
CA LEU A 230 19.77 -35.69 10.56
C LEU A 230 20.98 -35.40 11.42
N ALA A 231 20.82 -35.34 12.73
CA ALA A 231 21.88 -35.13 13.68
C ALA A 231 22.79 -36.38 13.86
N ALA A 232 22.32 -37.56 13.49
CA ALA A 232 23.03 -38.84 13.68
C ALA A 232 24.29 -38.98 12.85
N SER A 233 24.40 -38.32 11.68
CA SER A 233 25.51 -38.42 10.74
C SER A 233 26.12 -37.04 10.45
N ALA A 234 27.47 -36.96 10.43
CA ALA A 234 28.18 -35.71 10.09
C ALA A 234 27.89 -35.29 8.63
N ALA A 235 27.81 -36.21 7.69
CA ALA A 235 27.47 -35.93 6.30
C ALA A 235 26.02 -35.41 6.18
N ALA A 236 25.07 -36.03 6.88
CA ALA A 236 23.69 -35.58 6.90
C ALA A 236 23.56 -34.16 7.52
N ARG A 237 24.31 -33.85 8.58
CA ARG A 237 24.37 -32.49 9.13
C ARG A 237 24.89 -31.47 8.12
N LEU A 238 25.99 -31.80 7.42
CA LEU A 238 26.60 -30.87 6.46
C LEU A 238 25.66 -30.59 5.28
N LEU A 239 25.00 -31.58 4.75
CA LEU A 239 24.05 -31.45 3.63
C LEU A 239 22.74 -30.75 4.06
N ALA A 240 22.24 -31.02 5.27
CA ALA A 240 20.99 -30.48 5.77
C ALA A 240 21.15 -29.08 6.38
N ALA A 241 22.35 -28.70 6.87
CA ALA A 241 22.58 -27.45 7.57
C ALA A 241 22.11 -26.20 6.83
N PRO A 242 22.39 -25.98 5.52
CA PRO A 242 21.94 -24.81 4.81
C PRO A 242 20.41 -24.70 4.75
N TRP A 243 19.74 -25.81 4.50
CA TRP A 243 18.27 -25.88 4.40
C TRP A 243 17.60 -25.71 5.76
N LEU A 244 18.15 -26.35 6.79
CA LEU A 244 17.67 -26.20 8.17
C LEU A 244 17.90 -24.79 8.70
N PHE A 245 19.03 -24.17 8.34
CA PHE A 245 19.29 -22.76 8.67
C PHE A 245 18.20 -21.85 8.11
N LEU A 246 17.89 -21.98 6.82
CA LEU A 246 16.82 -21.21 6.19
C LEU A 246 15.46 -21.52 6.82
N PHE A 247 15.17 -22.79 7.08
CA PHE A 247 13.92 -23.19 7.72
C PHE A 247 13.76 -22.61 9.13
N GLU A 248 14.76 -22.72 9.98
CA GLU A 248 14.73 -22.18 11.34
C GLU A 248 14.72 -20.62 11.33
N LEU A 249 15.35 -20.00 10.33
CA LEU A 249 15.34 -18.55 10.16
C LEU A 249 13.91 -18.01 9.89
N TYR A 250 13.14 -18.69 9.03
CA TYR A 250 11.78 -18.23 8.65
C TYR A 250 10.66 -18.91 9.45
N ARG A 251 10.95 -19.93 10.22
CA ARG A 251 9.98 -20.65 11.05
C ARG A 251 9.15 -19.73 11.98
N PRO A 252 9.72 -18.72 12.66
CA PRO A 252 8.93 -17.80 13.48
C PRO A 252 7.86 -17.04 12.68
N LEU A 253 8.16 -16.63 11.44
CA LEU A 253 7.19 -15.96 10.56
C LEU A 253 6.05 -16.91 10.19
N GLY A 254 6.37 -18.16 9.81
CA GLY A 254 5.36 -19.17 9.43
C GLY A 254 4.45 -19.57 10.59
N THR A 255 4.99 -19.71 11.81
CA THR A 255 4.18 -20.02 12.99
C THR A 255 3.30 -18.85 13.39
N ASN A 256 3.83 -17.64 13.32
CA ASN A 256 3.04 -16.44 13.62
C ASN A 256 1.95 -16.21 12.56
N LEU A 257 2.24 -16.42 11.27
CA LEU A 257 1.25 -16.34 10.20
C LEU A 257 0.07 -17.27 10.45
N ARG A 258 0.33 -18.53 10.83
CA ARG A 258 -0.74 -19.49 11.19
C ARG A 258 -1.60 -18.99 12.34
N THR A 259 -1.00 -18.32 13.31
CA THR A 259 -1.72 -17.72 14.45
C THR A 259 -2.58 -16.53 14.00
N LEU A 260 -2.04 -15.66 13.16
CA LEU A 260 -2.76 -14.49 12.64
C LEU A 260 -3.97 -14.89 11.77
N VAL A 261 -3.81 -15.88 10.90
CA VAL A 261 -4.88 -16.32 9.98
C VAL A 261 -6.01 -17.06 10.71
N ARG A 262 -5.78 -17.59 11.91
CA ARG A 262 -6.85 -18.20 12.72
C ARG A 262 -7.92 -17.20 13.18
N SER A 263 -7.55 -15.94 13.37
CA SER A 263 -8.47 -14.87 13.73
C SER A 263 -9.00 -14.20 12.47
N ARG A 264 -10.33 -14.21 12.24
CA ARG A 264 -10.96 -13.61 11.05
C ARG A 264 -10.55 -12.14 10.82
N PRO A 265 -10.54 -11.24 11.83
CA PRO A 265 -10.11 -9.85 11.64
C PRO A 265 -8.65 -9.74 11.23
N LEU A 266 -7.76 -10.53 11.85
CA LEU A 266 -6.34 -10.53 11.50
C LEU A 266 -6.07 -11.18 10.14
N ALA A 267 -6.81 -12.24 9.78
CA ALA A 267 -6.75 -12.84 8.45
C ALA A 267 -7.11 -11.82 7.36
N LEU A 268 -8.17 -11.02 7.58
CA LEU A 268 -8.53 -9.94 6.66
C LEU A 268 -7.36 -8.95 6.44
N CYS A 269 -6.67 -8.56 7.52
CA CYS A 269 -5.51 -7.67 7.43
C CYS A 269 -4.35 -8.34 6.69
N VAL A 270 -4.07 -9.62 7.00
CA VAL A 270 -2.97 -10.39 6.39
C VAL A 270 -3.16 -10.62 4.89
N PHE A 271 -4.39 -10.67 4.40
CA PHE A 271 -4.69 -10.76 2.97
C PHE A 271 -4.92 -9.38 2.34
N GLY A 272 -5.66 -8.49 3.00
CA GLY A 272 -6.05 -7.19 2.45
C GLY A 272 -4.88 -6.22 2.29
N ILE A 273 -4.00 -6.11 3.30
CA ILE A 273 -2.87 -5.17 3.24
C ILE A 273 -1.85 -5.56 2.16
N PRO A 274 -1.38 -6.82 2.05
CA PRO A 274 -0.48 -7.22 0.96
C PRO A 274 -1.11 -7.12 -0.43
N PHE A 275 -2.42 -7.39 -0.54
CA PHE A 275 -3.10 -7.19 -1.81
C PHE A 275 -3.13 -5.71 -2.22
N PHE A 276 -3.34 -4.80 -1.28
CA PHE A 276 -3.23 -3.37 -1.54
C PHE A 276 -1.84 -3.02 -2.09
N THR A 277 -0.79 -3.52 -1.45
CA THR A 277 0.59 -3.27 -1.92
C THR A 277 0.83 -3.88 -3.30
N PHE A 278 0.31 -5.08 -3.56
CA PHE A 278 0.29 -5.70 -4.88
C PHE A 278 -0.36 -4.76 -5.91
N LEU A 279 -1.56 -4.26 -5.62
CA LEU A 279 -2.32 -3.44 -6.56
C LEU A 279 -1.61 -2.10 -6.84
N VAL A 280 -1.08 -1.42 -5.82
CA VAL A 280 -0.34 -0.16 -5.96
C VAL A 280 0.94 -0.37 -6.76
N ALA A 281 1.69 -1.44 -6.49
CA ALA A 281 2.91 -1.77 -7.22
C ALA A 281 2.63 -2.11 -8.69
N TYR A 282 1.56 -2.86 -8.95
CA TYR A 282 1.08 -3.19 -10.30
C TYR A 282 0.64 -1.93 -11.07
N MET A 283 -0.15 -1.06 -10.43
CA MET A 283 -0.59 0.20 -11.02
C MET A 283 0.58 1.12 -11.36
N ARG A 284 1.58 1.20 -10.48
CA ARG A 284 2.81 1.97 -10.73
C ARG A 284 3.52 1.47 -11.99
N ALA A 285 3.70 0.15 -12.13
CA ALA A 285 4.31 -0.47 -13.30
C ALA A 285 3.49 -0.19 -14.58
N THR A 286 2.16 -0.33 -14.51
CA THR A 286 1.24 -0.02 -15.61
C THR A 286 1.36 1.43 -16.06
N MET A 287 1.51 2.39 -15.12
CA MET A 287 1.69 3.81 -15.45
C MET A 287 3.02 4.09 -16.14
N TYR A 288 4.11 3.49 -15.66
CA TYR A 288 5.40 3.61 -16.35
C TYR A 288 5.33 3.05 -17.78
N MET A 289 4.71 1.87 -17.94
CA MET A 289 4.51 1.27 -19.26
C MET A 289 3.64 2.14 -20.15
N HIS A 290 2.56 2.75 -19.61
CA HIS A 290 1.72 3.67 -20.37
C HIS A 290 2.50 4.86 -20.92
N GLY A 291 3.36 5.48 -20.12
CA GLY A 291 4.20 6.59 -20.58
C GLY A 291 5.22 6.17 -21.63
N GLN A 292 5.81 5.00 -21.48
CA GLN A 292 6.78 4.46 -22.44
C GLN A 292 6.14 3.97 -23.75
N ALA A 293 4.90 3.51 -23.71
CA ALA A 293 4.14 3.03 -24.87
C ALA A 293 3.50 4.16 -25.69
N GLN A 294 3.59 5.42 -25.24
CA GLN A 294 3.09 6.55 -26.04
C GLN A 294 3.98 6.80 -27.26
N ASN A 295 3.42 7.38 -28.31
CA ASN A 295 4.11 7.79 -29.52
C ASN A 295 3.93 9.30 -29.74
N PRO A 296 4.97 10.15 -29.46
CA PRO A 296 6.27 9.79 -28.88
C PRO A 296 6.16 9.37 -27.42
N PRO A 297 7.12 8.57 -26.90
CA PRO A 297 7.18 8.25 -25.46
C PRO A 297 7.19 9.50 -24.60
N TRP A 298 6.49 9.45 -23.48
CA TRP A 298 6.50 10.58 -22.55
C TRP A 298 7.89 10.77 -21.95
N GLU A 299 8.24 12.03 -21.70
CA GLU A 299 9.45 12.37 -20.96
C GLU A 299 9.40 11.82 -19.53
N GLU A 300 10.56 11.46 -18.98
CA GLU A 300 10.73 10.86 -17.66
C GLU A 300 10.08 11.71 -16.55
N PHE A 301 10.21 13.04 -16.70
CA PHE A 301 9.55 14.02 -15.84
C PHE A 301 8.02 13.84 -15.83
N LYS A 302 7.41 13.81 -17.02
CA LYS A 302 5.95 13.67 -17.17
C LYS A 302 5.45 12.36 -16.60
N ILE A 303 6.14 11.24 -16.86
CA ILE A 303 5.79 9.92 -16.31
C ILE A 303 5.82 9.95 -14.79
N SER A 304 6.89 10.48 -14.20
CA SER A 304 7.08 10.52 -12.75
C SER A 304 6.08 11.45 -12.06
N MET A 305 5.73 12.58 -12.67
CA MET A 305 4.67 13.47 -12.17
C MET A 305 3.31 12.77 -12.13
N VAL A 306 2.95 12.05 -13.19
CA VAL A 306 1.66 11.34 -13.26
C VAL A 306 1.61 10.17 -12.26
N VAL A 307 2.72 9.44 -12.09
CA VAL A 307 2.84 8.42 -11.03
C VAL A 307 2.72 9.06 -9.64
N GLY A 308 3.31 10.23 -9.45
CA GLY A 308 3.25 11.00 -8.20
C GLY A 308 1.84 11.41 -7.79
N VAL A 309 0.91 11.57 -8.75
CA VAL A 309 -0.51 11.89 -8.46
C VAL A 309 -1.18 10.81 -7.60
N VAL A 310 -0.89 9.53 -7.83
CA VAL A 310 -1.44 8.44 -7.02
C VAL A 310 -0.94 8.55 -5.58
N ALA A 311 0.36 8.79 -5.40
CA ALA A 311 0.96 8.93 -4.08
C ALA A 311 0.43 10.17 -3.33
N LEU A 312 0.25 11.29 -4.04
CA LEU A 312 -0.39 12.50 -3.50
C LEU A 312 -1.84 12.20 -3.07
N GLY A 313 -2.57 11.47 -3.90
CA GLY A 313 -3.92 10.99 -3.57
C GLY A 313 -3.93 10.20 -2.26
N ILE A 314 -3.03 9.21 -2.09
CA ILE A 314 -2.91 8.43 -0.84
C ILE A 314 -2.60 9.34 0.34
N GLY A 315 -1.68 10.30 0.16
CA GLY A 315 -1.29 11.27 1.19
C GLY A 315 -2.44 12.15 1.68
N LEU A 316 -3.40 12.48 0.80
CA LEU A 316 -4.61 13.25 1.15
C LEU A 316 -5.74 12.35 1.66
N GLY A 317 -5.91 11.17 1.06
CA GLY A 317 -6.98 10.24 1.39
C GLY A 317 -6.80 9.56 2.75
N SER A 318 -5.57 9.30 3.18
CA SER A 318 -5.30 8.64 4.46
C SER A 318 -5.72 9.49 5.67
N PRO A 319 -5.36 10.80 5.78
CA PRO A 319 -5.90 11.66 6.82
C PRO A 319 -7.42 11.82 6.73
N ALA A 320 -7.99 11.92 5.52
CA ALA A 320 -9.43 12.01 5.33
C ALA A 320 -10.15 10.77 5.87
N ALA A 321 -9.63 9.56 5.60
CA ALA A 321 -10.15 8.31 6.16
C ALA A 321 -10.06 8.29 7.70
N GLY A 322 -8.94 8.74 8.27
CA GLY A 322 -8.75 8.87 9.72
C GLY A 322 -9.74 9.84 10.36
N PHE A 323 -9.97 10.99 9.73
CA PHE A 323 -10.95 11.97 10.20
C PHE A 323 -12.39 11.44 10.14
N LEU A 324 -12.76 10.80 9.02
CA LEU A 324 -14.09 10.20 8.83
C LEU A 324 -14.36 9.00 9.74
N SER A 325 -13.32 8.36 10.24
CA SER A 325 -13.43 7.26 11.22
C SER A 325 -13.90 7.72 12.60
N GLY A 326 -13.82 9.02 12.92
CA GLY A 326 -14.38 9.59 14.14
C GLY A 326 -13.85 9.02 15.45
N GLY A 327 -12.59 8.53 15.48
CA GLY A 327 -11.94 7.95 16.67
C GLY A 327 -12.24 6.46 16.90
N LYS A 328 -12.91 5.78 15.98
CA LYS A 328 -13.16 4.32 15.95
C LYS A 328 -12.54 3.70 14.71
N ILE A 329 -12.43 2.37 14.66
CA ILE A 329 -12.00 1.65 13.47
C ILE A 329 -13.20 1.49 12.53
N GLU A 330 -13.29 2.32 11.49
CA GLU A 330 -14.42 2.31 10.57
C GLU A 330 -14.15 1.38 9.37
N LEU A 331 -14.44 0.11 9.55
CA LEU A 331 -14.24 -0.91 8.49
C LEU A 331 -15.17 -0.73 7.29
N GLY A 332 -16.25 0.04 7.42
CA GLY A 332 -17.17 0.37 6.32
C GLY A 332 -16.51 1.19 5.21
N LEU A 333 -15.38 1.87 5.49
CA LEU A 333 -14.61 2.60 4.49
C LEU A 333 -13.89 1.68 3.49
N VAL A 334 -13.55 0.43 3.89
CA VAL A 334 -12.78 -0.51 3.07
C VAL A 334 -13.51 -0.88 1.77
N PRO A 335 -14.77 -1.38 1.79
CA PRO A 335 -15.50 -1.65 0.56
C PRO A 335 -15.78 -0.40 -0.28
N ILE A 336 -16.07 0.75 0.36
CA ILE A 336 -16.29 2.02 -0.35
C ILE A 336 -15.02 2.41 -1.10
N GLY A 337 -13.87 2.39 -0.41
CA GLY A 337 -12.56 2.64 -1.03
C GLY A 337 -12.32 1.72 -2.22
N THR A 338 -12.55 0.42 -2.05
CA THR A 338 -12.32 -0.58 -3.10
C THR A 338 -13.24 -0.38 -4.30
N VAL A 339 -14.54 -0.12 -4.09
CA VAL A 339 -15.50 0.13 -5.19
C VAL A 339 -15.09 1.34 -6.01
N VAL A 340 -14.73 2.46 -5.36
CA VAL A 340 -14.30 3.66 -6.08
C VAL A 340 -12.97 3.42 -6.80
N MET A 341 -12.04 2.67 -6.21
CA MET A 341 -10.80 2.28 -6.89
C MET A 341 -11.10 1.44 -8.15
N ILE A 342 -12.02 0.47 -8.09
CA ILE A 342 -12.44 -0.35 -9.24
C ILE A 342 -13.02 0.54 -10.35
N VAL A 343 -13.98 1.40 -10.00
CA VAL A 343 -14.62 2.34 -10.95
C VAL A 343 -13.57 3.27 -11.58
N SER A 344 -12.63 3.76 -10.77
CA SER A 344 -11.56 4.64 -11.26
C SER A 344 -10.56 3.90 -12.15
N MET A 345 -10.26 2.62 -11.90
CA MET A 345 -9.42 1.79 -12.77
C MET A 345 -10.10 1.54 -14.12
N MET A 346 -11.40 1.24 -14.11
CA MET A 346 -12.18 1.10 -15.35
C MET A 346 -12.28 2.44 -16.10
N GLY A 347 -12.45 3.55 -15.37
CA GLY A 347 -12.38 4.90 -15.91
C GLY A 347 -11.00 5.22 -16.52
N ALA A 348 -9.92 4.85 -15.85
CA ALA A 348 -8.57 4.99 -16.38
C ALA A 348 -8.39 4.21 -17.68
N THR A 349 -8.90 2.96 -17.76
CA THR A 349 -8.93 2.17 -19.00
C THR A 349 -9.62 2.94 -20.13
N ALA A 350 -10.80 3.50 -19.86
CA ALA A 350 -11.56 4.27 -20.85
C ALA A 350 -10.80 5.54 -21.28
N PHE A 351 -10.22 6.31 -20.34
CA PHE A 351 -9.50 7.53 -20.68
C PHE A 351 -8.17 7.27 -21.40
N VAL A 352 -7.49 6.16 -21.10
CA VAL A 352 -6.32 5.70 -21.89
C VAL A 352 -6.75 5.35 -23.30
N TYR A 353 -7.88 4.65 -23.47
CA TYR A 353 -8.43 4.34 -24.79
C TYR A 353 -8.79 5.61 -25.59
N LEU A 354 -9.36 6.62 -24.92
CA LEU A 354 -9.73 7.91 -25.49
C LEU A 354 -8.54 8.89 -25.63
N ASN A 355 -7.34 8.48 -25.29
CA ASN A 355 -6.10 9.31 -25.25
C ASN A 355 -6.23 10.60 -24.41
N SER A 356 -7.06 10.58 -23.35
CA SER A 356 -7.27 11.73 -22.48
C SER A 356 -6.35 11.69 -21.27
N THR A 357 -5.23 12.41 -21.33
CA THR A 357 -4.28 12.50 -20.20
C THR A 357 -4.91 13.11 -18.95
N LEU A 358 -5.75 14.16 -19.11
CA LEU A 358 -6.42 14.79 -17.96
C LEU A 358 -7.40 13.83 -17.30
N GLY A 359 -8.20 13.10 -18.07
CA GLY A 359 -9.11 12.10 -17.54
C GLY A 359 -8.38 10.99 -16.79
N LEU A 360 -7.25 10.53 -17.34
CA LEU A 360 -6.38 9.56 -16.67
C LEU A 360 -5.85 10.11 -15.32
N ILE A 361 -5.34 11.34 -15.29
CA ILE A 361 -4.83 11.98 -14.05
C ILE A 361 -5.93 12.07 -12.99
N VAL A 362 -7.14 12.45 -13.37
CA VAL A 362 -8.28 12.51 -12.44
C VAL A 362 -8.59 11.12 -11.88
N MET A 363 -8.63 10.08 -12.72
CA MET A 363 -8.88 8.71 -12.23
C MET A 363 -7.76 8.23 -11.31
N LEU A 364 -6.50 8.53 -11.61
CA LEU A 364 -5.36 8.19 -10.75
C LEU A 364 -5.42 8.91 -9.39
N ALA A 365 -5.84 10.18 -9.37
CA ALA A 365 -6.06 10.92 -8.13
C ALA A 365 -7.14 10.26 -7.26
N PHE A 366 -8.26 9.82 -7.87
CA PHE A 366 -9.29 9.07 -7.18
C PHE A 366 -8.80 7.71 -6.67
N ILE A 367 -8.05 6.95 -7.48
CA ILE A 367 -7.44 5.68 -7.04
C ILE A 367 -6.58 5.93 -5.80
N GLY A 368 -5.70 6.94 -5.83
CA GLY A 368 -4.84 7.27 -4.69
C GLY A 368 -5.63 7.71 -3.47
N PHE A 369 -6.59 8.62 -3.61
CA PHE A 369 -7.38 9.13 -2.49
C PHE A 369 -8.18 8.01 -1.79
N PHE A 370 -8.87 7.19 -2.55
CA PHE A 370 -9.68 6.10 -2.01
C PHE A 370 -8.86 4.87 -1.58
N ALA A 371 -7.61 4.78 -2.01
CA ALA A 371 -6.64 3.86 -1.44
C ALA A 371 -6.39 4.12 0.06
N GLY A 372 -6.42 5.39 0.51
CA GLY A 372 -6.40 5.75 1.92
C GLY A 372 -7.59 5.19 2.71
N PHE A 373 -8.78 5.19 2.12
CA PHE A 373 -10.00 4.61 2.71
C PHE A 373 -9.92 3.09 2.86
N TYR A 374 -9.16 2.44 1.99
CA TYR A 374 -8.92 1.01 2.07
C TYR A 374 -7.88 0.65 3.13
N ILE A 375 -6.72 1.31 3.09
CA ILE A 375 -5.55 0.84 3.84
C ILE A 375 -5.55 1.27 5.31
N VAL A 376 -6.04 2.50 5.63
CA VAL A 376 -5.99 3.05 6.99
C VAL A 376 -6.79 2.20 7.98
N PRO A 377 -8.06 1.81 7.71
CA PRO A 377 -8.81 0.97 8.63
C PRO A 377 -8.18 -0.41 8.83
N LEU A 378 -7.59 -1.01 7.79
CA LEU A 378 -6.95 -2.33 7.87
C LEU A 378 -5.68 -2.30 8.74
N TYR A 379 -4.82 -1.28 8.58
CA TYR A 379 -3.65 -1.12 9.45
C TYR A 379 -4.04 -0.86 10.89
N THR A 380 -5.04 -0.02 11.13
CA THR A 380 -5.55 0.27 12.48
C THR A 380 -6.13 -0.99 13.11
N LEU A 381 -6.92 -1.77 12.36
CA LEU A 381 -7.46 -3.06 12.80
C LEU A 381 -6.34 -4.04 13.17
N PHE A 382 -5.31 -4.15 12.33
CA PHE A 382 -4.16 -5.00 12.59
C PHE A 382 -3.42 -4.59 13.86
N GLN A 383 -3.10 -3.29 14.00
CA GLN A 383 -2.40 -2.77 15.18
C GLN A 383 -3.18 -2.97 16.48
N HIS A 384 -4.51 -2.91 16.40
CA HIS A 384 -5.39 -3.09 17.55
C HIS A 384 -5.52 -4.56 17.98
N HIS A 385 -5.65 -5.49 17.01
CA HIS A 385 -5.89 -6.91 17.28
C HIS A 385 -4.63 -7.78 17.34
N ALA A 386 -3.47 -7.27 16.91
CA ALA A 386 -2.21 -8.02 16.98
C ALA A 386 -1.88 -8.41 18.42
N PRO A 387 -1.52 -9.69 18.72
CA PRO A 387 -1.26 -10.16 20.06
C PRO A 387 -0.16 -9.33 20.73
N LYS A 388 -0.42 -8.80 21.94
CA LYS A 388 0.51 -7.92 22.67
C LYS A 388 1.86 -8.57 22.92
N SER A 389 1.87 -9.91 23.18
CA SER A 389 3.07 -10.70 23.45
C SER A 389 3.97 -10.93 22.22
N SER A 390 3.43 -10.77 20.99
CA SER A 390 4.14 -11.04 19.72
C SER A 390 3.96 -9.93 18.69
N LYS A 391 3.66 -8.71 19.13
CA LYS A 391 3.32 -7.58 18.23
C LYS A 391 4.43 -7.29 17.21
N GLY A 392 5.69 -7.27 17.63
CA GLY A 392 6.85 -7.06 16.75
C GLY A 392 6.95 -8.16 15.68
N THR A 393 6.82 -9.44 16.08
CA THR A 393 6.84 -10.58 15.16
C THR A 393 5.64 -10.54 14.18
N SER A 394 4.48 -10.08 14.65
CA SER A 394 3.28 -9.95 13.83
C SER A 394 3.45 -8.89 12.75
N VAL A 395 4.03 -7.72 13.10
CA VAL A 395 4.37 -6.66 12.14
C VAL A 395 5.42 -7.15 11.13
N ALA A 396 6.46 -7.86 11.59
CA ALA A 396 7.48 -8.41 10.71
C ALA A 396 6.90 -9.45 9.73
N THR A 397 5.96 -10.30 10.20
CA THR A 397 5.25 -11.27 9.37
C THR A 397 4.40 -10.57 8.31
N LEU A 398 3.65 -9.54 8.71
CA LEU A 398 2.84 -8.74 7.78
C LEU A 398 3.71 -8.05 6.72
N ASN A 399 4.82 -7.44 7.13
CA ASN A 399 5.75 -6.78 6.21
C ASN A 399 6.39 -7.79 5.23
N PHE A 400 6.75 -8.99 5.68
CA PHE A 400 7.25 -10.04 4.80
C PHE A 400 6.24 -10.40 3.70
N ILE A 401 4.97 -10.61 4.07
CA ILE A 401 3.91 -10.95 3.11
C ILE A 401 3.63 -9.74 2.20
N ASN A 402 3.67 -8.53 2.75
CA ASN A 402 3.44 -7.28 2.02
C ASN A 402 4.47 -7.09 0.88
N VAL A 403 5.74 -7.31 1.19
CA VAL A 403 6.83 -7.25 0.21
C VAL A 403 6.73 -8.37 -0.84
N THR A 404 6.35 -9.58 -0.41
CA THR A 404 6.05 -10.69 -1.33
C THR A 404 4.94 -10.31 -2.30
N GLY A 405 3.90 -9.61 -1.83
CA GLY A 405 2.84 -9.05 -2.67
C GLY A 405 3.37 -8.06 -3.73
N ALA A 406 4.29 -7.17 -3.35
CA ALA A 406 4.91 -6.23 -4.28
C ALA A 406 5.75 -6.95 -5.36
N ILE A 407 6.52 -7.97 -4.99
CA ILE A 407 7.30 -8.77 -5.94
C ILE A 407 6.37 -9.53 -6.89
N LEU A 408 5.32 -10.16 -6.36
CA LEU A 408 4.33 -10.88 -7.16
C LEU A 408 3.63 -9.95 -8.15
N ALA A 409 3.37 -8.69 -7.79
CA ALA A 409 2.81 -7.69 -8.69
C ALA A 409 3.69 -7.47 -9.92
N GLN A 410 5.01 -7.41 -9.76
CA GLN A 410 5.94 -7.22 -10.87
C GLN A 410 6.03 -8.46 -11.77
N LEU A 411 6.02 -9.65 -11.18
CA LEU A 411 5.97 -10.90 -11.94
C LEU A 411 4.66 -11.03 -12.72
N THR A 412 3.54 -10.66 -12.08
CA THR A 412 2.22 -10.61 -12.74
C THR A 412 2.22 -9.60 -13.88
N PHE A 413 2.74 -8.38 -13.66
CA PHE A 413 2.87 -7.36 -14.68
C PHE A 413 3.65 -7.87 -15.89
N LEU A 414 4.84 -8.44 -15.67
CA LEU A 414 5.67 -8.98 -16.74
C LEU A 414 4.97 -10.12 -17.50
N GLY A 415 4.31 -11.03 -16.78
CA GLY A 415 3.52 -12.10 -17.37
C GLY A 415 2.36 -11.60 -18.22
N LEU A 416 1.67 -10.55 -17.76
CA LEU A 416 0.55 -9.94 -18.49
C LEU A 416 1.01 -9.13 -19.71
N VAL A 417 2.15 -8.46 -19.68
CA VAL A 417 2.76 -7.85 -20.86
C VAL A 417 3.10 -8.92 -21.89
N THR A 418 3.73 -10.03 -21.46
CA THR A 418 4.03 -11.16 -22.36
C THR A 418 2.74 -11.77 -22.94
N LEU A 419 1.69 -11.90 -22.12
CA LEU A 419 0.39 -12.38 -22.57
C LEU A 419 -0.25 -11.42 -23.58
N ALA A 420 -0.14 -10.10 -23.37
CA ALA A 420 -0.65 -9.10 -24.30
C ALA A 420 0.01 -9.22 -25.68
N HIS A 421 1.32 -9.43 -25.74
CA HIS A 421 2.05 -9.70 -26.98
C HIS A 421 1.56 -11.00 -27.64
N TRP A 422 1.36 -12.08 -26.86
CA TRP A 422 0.84 -13.34 -27.39
C TRP A 422 -0.60 -13.25 -27.89
N LEU A 423 -1.43 -12.42 -27.28
CA LEU A 423 -2.81 -12.17 -27.72
C LEU A 423 -2.91 -11.23 -28.96
N GLY A 424 -1.79 -10.72 -29.48
CA GLY A 424 -1.78 -9.79 -30.60
C GLY A 424 -2.27 -8.38 -30.24
N LEU A 425 -2.18 -7.98 -28.95
CA LEU A 425 -2.46 -6.60 -28.51
C LEU A 425 -1.28 -5.66 -28.75
N SER A 426 -0.20 -6.18 -29.29
CA SER A 426 1.01 -5.48 -29.68
C SER A 426 1.42 -5.99 -31.05
N ASP A 427 1.22 -5.16 -32.07
CA ASP A 427 1.52 -5.56 -33.43
C ASP A 427 3.02 -5.46 -33.73
N PRO A 428 3.62 -6.49 -34.33
CA PRO A 428 4.99 -6.40 -34.78
C PRO A 428 5.07 -5.40 -35.94
N VAL A 429 5.95 -4.43 -35.79
CA VAL A 429 6.15 -3.39 -36.80
C VAL A 429 7.31 -3.80 -37.70
N PRO A 430 7.15 -3.77 -39.06
CA PRO A 430 8.20 -4.12 -39.97
C PRO A 430 9.36 -3.13 -39.86
N ALA A 431 10.49 -3.64 -39.38
CA ALA A 431 11.73 -2.86 -39.31
C ALA A 431 12.55 -3.07 -40.57
N ARG A 432 13.06 -1.98 -41.16
CA ARG A 432 13.92 -2.01 -42.35
C ARG A 432 15.33 -1.56 -41.99
N GLU A 433 16.34 -2.27 -42.44
CA GLU A 433 17.71 -1.82 -42.36
C GLU A 433 17.98 -0.80 -43.47
N VAL A 434 18.39 0.38 -43.09
CA VAL A 434 18.55 1.52 -44.01
C VAL A 434 20.03 1.85 -44.29
N ALA A 435 20.90 1.54 -43.35
CA ALA A 435 22.34 1.76 -43.52
C ALA A 435 23.17 0.77 -42.71
N THR A 436 24.24 0.29 -43.27
CA THR A 436 25.33 -0.45 -42.59
C THR A 436 26.63 0.24 -42.89
N GLY A 437 27.56 0.31 -41.93
CA GLY A 437 28.84 0.95 -42.10
C GLY A 437 29.41 1.55 -40.82
N ALA A 438 30.43 2.37 -40.94
CA ALA A 438 31.07 2.98 -39.79
C ALA A 438 30.29 4.22 -39.27
N LEU A 439 30.02 4.29 -37.99
CA LEU A 439 29.40 5.45 -37.34
C LEU A 439 30.47 6.56 -37.25
N ILE A 440 30.32 7.62 -38.03
CA ILE A 440 31.32 8.71 -38.10
C ILE A 440 31.00 9.90 -37.24
N GLU A 441 29.71 10.13 -36.93
CA GLU A 441 29.28 11.25 -36.11
C GLU A 441 28.05 10.88 -35.31
N LEU A 442 27.97 11.33 -34.06
CA LEU A 442 26.88 11.17 -33.15
C LEU A 442 26.74 12.45 -32.31
N GLN A 443 25.55 13.07 -32.30
CA GLN A 443 25.33 14.31 -31.56
C GLN A 443 24.11 14.18 -30.63
N PRO A 444 24.28 14.43 -29.34
CA PRO A 444 25.55 14.61 -28.65
C PRO A 444 26.34 13.29 -28.61
N PRO A 445 27.69 13.36 -28.60
CA PRO A 445 28.54 12.18 -28.86
C PRO A 445 28.38 11.03 -27.86
N ARG A 446 27.69 11.24 -26.75
CA ARG A 446 27.52 10.27 -25.65
C ARG A 446 26.16 10.32 -25.00
N SER A 447 25.18 10.97 -25.61
CA SER A 447 23.84 11.10 -25.03
C SER A 447 22.94 9.96 -25.44
N ILE A 448 22.14 9.50 -24.49
CA ILE A 448 21.04 8.56 -24.65
C ILE A 448 19.94 9.13 -25.57
N SER A 449 19.81 10.44 -25.66
CA SER A 449 18.97 11.13 -26.64
C SER A 449 19.83 11.64 -27.77
N VAL A 450 20.00 10.82 -28.77
CA VAL A 450 20.70 11.21 -30.00
C VAL A 450 19.79 12.12 -30.81
N HIS A 451 20.28 13.33 -31.14
CA HIS A 451 19.57 14.28 -31.99
C HIS A 451 19.94 14.18 -33.45
N SER A 452 21.17 13.73 -33.75
CA SER A 452 21.63 13.49 -35.11
C SER A 452 22.73 12.45 -35.13
N PHE A 453 22.89 11.75 -36.26
CA PHE A 453 23.97 10.81 -36.47
C PHE A 453 24.34 10.74 -37.96
N LYS A 454 25.58 10.31 -38.25
CA LYS A 454 26.06 10.03 -39.60
C LYS A 454 26.75 8.66 -39.63
N VAL A 455 26.39 7.86 -40.62
CA VAL A 455 27.00 6.55 -40.89
C VAL A 455 27.61 6.57 -42.28
N GLN A 456 28.91 6.24 -42.41
CA GLN A 456 29.54 6.03 -43.66
C GLN A 456 29.31 4.59 -44.08
N ARG A 457 28.61 4.41 -45.20
CA ARG A 457 28.31 3.08 -45.77
C ARG A 457 29.55 2.50 -46.45
N ASP A 458 29.54 1.19 -46.68
CA ASP A 458 30.65 0.49 -47.36
C ASP A 458 30.83 0.97 -48.79
N ASP A 459 29.87 1.61 -49.42
CA ASP A 459 29.92 2.24 -50.74
C ASP A 459 30.51 3.65 -50.71
N GLY A 460 31.00 4.12 -49.53
CA GLY A 460 31.57 5.45 -49.34
C GLY A 460 30.54 6.58 -49.15
N ARG A 461 29.25 6.30 -49.33
CA ARG A 461 28.20 7.31 -49.14
C ARG A 461 27.89 7.52 -47.66
N ILE A 462 27.51 8.76 -47.32
CA ILE A 462 27.16 9.11 -45.94
C ILE A 462 25.62 9.08 -45.78
N TYR A 463 25.14 8.28 -44.86
CA TYR A 463 23.72 8.30 -44.40
C TYR A 463 23.64 9.19 -43.17
N ALA A 464 22.87 10.27 -43.27
CA ALA A 464 22.73 11.25 -42.18
C ALA A 464 21.28 11.39 -41.75
N VAL A 465 21.03 11.47 -40.43
CA VAL A 465 19.71 11.76 -39.83
C VAL A 465 19.88 12.91 -38.87
N SER A 466 19.00 13.90 -38.97
CA SER A 466 18.91 15.01 -38.01
C SER A 466 17.55 15.00 -37.32
N GLY A 467 17.53 15.19 -36.00
CA GLY A 467 16.34 15.07 -35.13
C GLY A 467 15.25 16.13 -35.38
N ARG A 468 15.46 17.06 -36.27
CA ARG A 468 14.45 18.07 -36.68
C ARG A 468 13.89 17.89 -38.07
N ALA A 469 13.92 16.67 -38.62
CA ALA A 469 13.44 16.30 -39.95
C ALA A 469 14.50 16.22 -41.04
N ARG A 470 14.43 15.23 -41.80
CA ARG A 470 15.05 14.80 -43.06
C ARG A 470 16.12 13.72 -42.86
N ALA A 471 15.68 12.48 -42.96
CA ALA A 471 16.55 11.36 -43.25
C ALA A 471 16.86 11.39 -44.77
N GLY A 472 18.13 11.43 -45.14
CA GLY A 472 18.54 11.41 -46.54
C GLY A 472 20.01 11.06 -46.73
N LEU A 473 20.36 10.68 -47.94
CA LEU A 473 21.76 10.55 -48.36
C LEU A 473 22.32 11.95 -48.57
N ALA A 474 23.33 12.34 -47.80
CA ALA A 474 23.90 13.69 -47.74
C ALA A 474 24.58 14.21 -49.05
N ASN A 475 24.54 13.46 -50.15
CA ASN A 475 25.25 13.78 -51.42
C ASN A 475 24.33 14.10 -52.61
N ARG A 476 23.08 14.56 -52.38
CA ARG A 476 22.26 15.09 -53.46
C ARG A 476 21.49 16.31 -52.99
N GLU A 477 21.83 17.45 -53.53
CA GLU A 477 21.06 18.71 -53.46
C GLU A 477 19.73 18.65 -54.22
N GLU A 478 19.37 17.50 -54.85
CA GLU A 478 18.26 17.37 -55.76
C GLU A 478 17.05 16.52 -55.27
N ASP A 479 17.08 15.93 -54.09
CA ASP A 479 16.00 15.10 -53.59
C ASP A 479 14.98 15.86 -52.68
N GLU A 480 14.69 17.11 -52.98
CA GLU A 480 13.61 17.86 -52.31
C GLU A 480 12.19 17.33 -52.62
N GLY A 481 12.02 16.33 -53.48
CA GLY A 481 10.75 15.90 -54.05
C GLY A 481 10.11 14.61 -53.45
N LEU A 482 10.82 13.82 -52.61
CA LEU A 482 10.34 12.47 -52.25
C LEU A 482 9.52 12.36 -50.95
N PHE A 483 9.54 13.38 -50.12
CA PHE A 483 8.72 13.40 -48.91
C PHE A 483 7.98 14.73 -48.87
N GLY A 484 6.73 14.68 -49.31
CA GLY A 484 5.81 15.82 -49.25
C GLY A 484 5.65 16.35 -47.84
N GLY A 485 6.04 17.59 -47.62
CA GLY A 485 5.52 18.63 -46.73
C GLY A 485 5.20 18.39 -45.27
N HIS A 486 5.40 17.20 -44.70
CA HIS A 486 5.17 16.95 -43.29
C HIS A 486 6.51 16.78 -42.55
N GLU A 487 6.73 17.61 -41.51
CA GLU A 487 7.85 17.44 -40.56
C GLU A 487 7.67 16.13 -39.78
N LEU A 488 8.30 15.05 -40.23
CA LEU A 488 8.33 13.79 -39.53
C LEU A 488 9.33 13.88 -38.35
N LYS A 489 8.83 13.76 -37.13
CA LYS A 489 9.66 13.73 -35.93
C LYS A 489 10.44 12.41 -35.88
N ALA A 490 11.75 12.48 -35.99
CA ALA A 490 12.63 11.33 -35.87
C ALA A 490 13.04 11.07 -34.42
N ILE A 491 12.91 9.81 -33.97
CA ILE A 491 13.35 9.36 -32.64
C ILE A 491 14.51 8.38 -32.84
N VAL A 492 15.69 8.71 -32.31
CA VAL A 492 16.89 7.87 -32.46
C VAL A 492 17.16 7.13 -31.14
N ARG A 493 17.32 5.81 -31.22
CA ARG A 493 17.76 4.95 -30.12
C ARG A 493 19.12 4.35 -30.42
N LEU A 494 20.02 4.41 -29.46
CA LEU A 494 21.37 3.85 -29.55
C LEU A 494 21.42 2.58 -28.69
N ASP A 495 21.91 1.47 -29.25
CA ASP A 495 22.14 0.26 -28.46
C ASP A 495 23.44 0.38 -27.65
N SER A 496 23.50 -0.33 -26.52
CA SER A 496 24.68 -0.33 -25.66
C SER A 496 25.93 -0.83 -26.38
N GLY A 497 27.03 -0.12 -26.16
CA GLY A 497 28.34 -0.44 -26.75
C GLY A 497 28.53 0.00 -28.20
N VAL A 498 27.67 0.87 -28.74
CA VAL A 498 27.85 1.57 -30.01
C VAL A 498 28.52 2.90 -29.75
N GLN A 499 29.61 3.17 -30.46
CA GLN A 499 30.42 4.39 -30.36
C GLN A 499 30.79 4.91 -31.75
N VAL A 500 31.21 6.16 -31.84
CA VAL A 500 31.78 6.70 -33.07
C VAL A 500 33.02 5.85 -33.49
N GLY A 501 33.06 5.40 -34.72
CA GLY A 501 34.03 4.44 -35.24
C GLY A 501 33.57 2.98 -35.23
N SER A 502 32.46 2.64 -34.52
CA SER A 502 31.89 1.27 -34.54
C SER A 502 31.26 0.96 -35.89
N GLN A 503 31.38 -0.31 -36.33
CA GLN A 503 30.57 -0.84 -37.43
C GLN A 503 29.15 -1.05 -36.94
N VAL A 504 28.22 -0.33 -37.55
CA VAL A 504 26.80 -0.30 -37.11
C VAL A 504 25.85 -0.66 -38.24
N ALA A 505 24.70 -1.17 -37.84
CA ALA A 505 23.54 -1.29 -38.69
C ALA A 505 22.44 -0.37 -38.14
N VAL A 506 21.86 0.45 -39.02
CA VAL A 506 20.75 1.36 -38.68
C VAL A 506 19.47 0.75 -39.16
N THR A 507 18.58 0.50 -38.25
CA THR A 507 17.23 -0.02 -38.52
C THR A 507 16.20 1.08 -38.29
N THR A 508 15.22 1.19 -39.18
CA THR A 508 14.13 2.16 -39.07
C THR A 508 12.77 1.45 -39.12
N TRP A 509 11.81 2.03 -38.40
CA TRP A 509 10.39 1.66 -38.51
C TRP A 509 9.54 2.89 -38.25
N THR A 510 8.30 2.84 -38.73
CA THR A 510 7.35 3.94 -38.61
C THR A 510 6.20 3.49 -37.70
N LEU A 511 5.84 4.32 -36.72
CA LEU A 511 4.69 4.10 -35.86
C LEU A 511 3.73 5.29 -35.97
N ARG A 512 2.42 5.01 -36.06
CA ARG A 512 1.40 6.03 -36.03
C ARG A 512 0.97 6.29 -34.59
N SER A 513 1.04 7.54 -34.16
CA SER A 513 0.54 7.94 -32.85
C SER A 513 -0.98 7.85 -32.80
N ARG A 514 -1.55 7.09 -31.86
CA ARG A 514 -3.00 7.03 -31.62
C ARG A 514 -3.55 8.35 -31.08
N ALA A 515 -2.72 9.13 -30.38
CA ALA A 515 -3.13 10.40 -29.77
C ALA A 515 -3.23 11.53 -30.79
N THR A 516 -2.25 11.65 -31.70
CA THR A 516 -2.16 12.76 -32.65
C THR A 516 -2.48 12.36 -34.09
N GLY A 517 -2.45 11.06 -34.40
CA GLY A 517 -2.56 10.53 -35.75
C GLY A 517 -1.30 10.72 -36.60
N GLU A 518 -0.25 11.38 -36.07
CA GLU A 518 1.02 11.63 -36.76
C GLU A 518 1.84 10.35 -36.91
N GLU A 519 2.56 10.23 -38.01
CA GLU A 519 3.54 9.18 -38.23
C GLU A 519 4.89 9.62 -37.68
N LEU A 520 5.51 8.74 -36.87
CA LEU A 520 6.81 8.95 -36.24
C LEU A 520 7.78 7.92 -36.76
N ILE A 521 8.97 8.39 -37.17
CA ILE A 521 10.03 7.51 -37.64
C ILE A 521 11.00 7.24 -36.50
N TYR A 522 11.22 5.97 -36.22
CA TYR A 522 12.16 5.47 -35.23
C TYR A 522 13.41 4.97 -35.94
N TYR A 523 14.57 5.35 -35.42
CA TYR A 523 15.87 4.83 -35.81
C TYR A 523 16.52 4.13 -34.64
N ARG A 524 17.08 2.94 -34.89
CA ARG A 524 17.86 2.19 -33.91
C ARG A 524 19.24 1.93 -34.53
N ILE A 525 20.27 2.38 -33.82
CA ILE A 525 21.67 2.17 -34.20
C ILE A 525 22.19 1.03 -33.34
N ARG A 526 22.54 -0.08 -33.96
CA ARG A 526 23.06 -1.31 -33.31
C ARG A 526 24.39 -1.70 -33.90
N LYS A 527 25.17 -2.55 -33.24
CA LYS A 527 26.32 -3.18 -33.86
C LYS A 527 25.93 -3.99 -35.08
N ALA A 528 26.75 -3.96 -36.13
CA ALA A 528 26.43 -4.63 -37.41
C ALA A 528 26.21 -6.14 -37.27
N ASP A 529 26.90 -6.78 -36.32
CA ASP A 529 26.83 -8.19 -36.00
C ASP A 529 25.66 -8.58 -35.07
N ALA A 530 24.98 -7.60 -34.47
CA ALA A 530 23.85 -7.88 -33.55
C ALA A 530 22.56 -8.20 -34.32
N PRO A 531 21.71 -9.15 -33.85
CA PRO A 531 20.44 -9.44 -34.49
C PRO A 531 19.49 -8.25 -34.43
N THR A 532 18.66 -8.08 -35.46
CA THR A 532 17.62 -7.03 -35.46
C THR A 532 16.51 -7.41 -34.48
N PRO A 533 16.34 -6.71 -33.36
CA PRO A 533 15.26 -6.99 -32.44
C PRO A 533 13.92 -6.59 -33.07
N PRO A 534 12.85 -7.34 -32.84
CA PRO A 534 11.52 -6.98 -33.28
C PRO A 534 11.08 -5.65 -32.65
N ALA A 535 10.45 -4.79 -33.45
CA ALA A 535 9.78 -3.61 -32.96
C ALA A 535 8.29 -3.89 -32.78
N TYR A 536 7.67 -3.37 -31.76
CA TYR A 536 6.27 -3.57 -31.42
C TYR A 536 5.54 -2.24 -31.22
N ASP A 537 4.28 -2.19 -31.61
CA ASP A 537 3.37 -1.11 -31.23
C ASP A 537 2.60 -1.47 -29.94
N ASP A 538 3.15 -1.05 -28.83
CA ASP A 538 2.62 -1.37 -27.49
C ASP A 538 1.52 -0.43 -26.99
N GLN A 539 0.94 0.43 -27.85
CA GLN A 539 -0.03 1.45 -27.42
C GLN A 539 -1.32 0.85 -26.81
N LEU A 540 -1.69 -0.40 -27.14
CA LEU A 540 -2.85 -1.10 -26.57
C LEU A 540 -2.54 -1.82 -25.24
N VAL A 541 -1.30 -2.16 -24.98
CA VAL A 541 -0.89 -2.93 -23.80
C VAL A 541 -1.32 -2.26 -22.50
N PRO A 542 -1.13 -0.93 -22.28
CA PRO A 542 -1.58 -0.27 -21.05
C PRO A 542 -3.09 -0.34 -20.83
N ILE A 543 -3.89 -0.30 -21.90
CA ILE A 543 -5.37 -0.42 -21.80
C ILE A 543 -5.74 -1.76 -21.20
N PHE A 544 -5.13 -2.84 -21.72
CA PHE A 544 -5.31 -4.20 -21.22
C PHE A 544 -4.88 -4.33 -19.74
N LEU A 545 -3.73 -3.75 -19.39
CA LEU A 545 -3.22 -3.78 -18.03
C LEU A 545 -4.12 -3.02 -17.04
N PHE A 546 -4.61 -1.82 -17.38
CA PHE A 546 -5.55 -1.09 -16.53
C PHE A 546 -6.85 -1.85 -16.32
N PHE A 547 -7.40 -2.43 -17.39
CA PHE A 547 -8.60 -3.26 -17.32
C PHE A 547 -8.43 -4.45 -16.37
N LEU A 548 -7.34 -5.22 -16.53
CA LEU A 548 -7.06 -6.35 -15.65
C LEU A 548 -6.81 -5.92 -14.19
N GLY A 549 -6.21 -4.75 -13.97
CA GLY A 549 -6.09 -4.18 -12.63
C GLY A 549 -7.45 -3.99 -11.95
N GLY A 550 -8.42 -3.46 -12.67
CA GLY A 550 -9.80 -3.34 -12.20
C GLY A 550 -10.48 -4.69 -11.93
N VAL A 551 -10.24 -5.67 -12.79
CA VAL A 551 -10.75 -7.05 -12.61
C VAL A 551 -10.14 -7.67 -11.34
N MET A 552 -8.83 -7.59 -11.14
CA MET A 552 -8.16 -8.11 -9.93
C MET A 552 -8.69 -7.43 -8.66
N ALA A 553 -8.89 -6.10 -8.69
CA ALA A 553 -9.47 -5.37 -7.57
C ALA A 553 -10.92 -5.83 -7.27
N THR A 554 -11.70 -6.18 -8.29
CA THR A 554 -13.05 -6.72 -8.13
C THR A 554 -13.04 -8.09 -7.44
N PHE A 555 -12.17 -9.00 -7.86
CA PHE A 555 -12.02 -10.31 -7.20
C PHE A 555 -11.63 -10.16 -5.74
N THR A 556 -10.78 -9.19 -5.42
CA THR A 556 -10.40 -8.91 -4.03
C THR A 556 -11.56 -8.38 -3.22
N LEU A 557 -12.34 -7.44 -3.75
CA LEU A 557 -13.54 -6.95 -3.06
C LEU A 557 -14.47 -8.11 -2.73
N VAL A 558 -14.73 -8.99 -3.69
CA VAL A 558 -15.57 -10.18 -3.48
C VAL A 558 -14.97 -11.07 -2.38
N GLY A 559 -13.66 -11.34 -2.43
CA GLY A 559 -12.95 -12.13 -1.42
C GLY A 559 -13.02 -11.53 -0.01
N LEU A 560 -12.77 -10.23 0.12
CA LEU A 560 -12.86 -9.52 1.41
C LEU A 560 -14.26 -9.56 1.98
N CYS A 561 -15.27 -9.35 1.15
CA CYS A 561 -16.66 -9.41 1.57
C CYS A 561 -17.12 -10.83 1.90
N TRP A 562 -16.54 -11.84 1.27
CA TRP A 562 -16.78 -13.23 1.62
C TRP A 562 -16.14 -13.61 2.96
N MET A 563 -14.96 -13.08 3.27
CA MET A 563 -14.28 -13.29 4.55
C MET A 563 -15.01 -12.60 5.71
N LEU A 564 -15.52 -11.38 5.50
CA LEU A 564 -16.27 -10.60 6.49
C LEU A 564 -17.54 -10.01 5.84
N PRO A 565 -18.66 -10.74 5.85
CA PRO A 565 -19.92 -10.29 5.25
C PRO A 565 -20.46 -8.99 5.83
N ASP A 566 -20.15 -8.70 7.10
CA ASP A 566 -20.56 -7.48 7.80
C ASP A 566 -19.86 -6.21 7.28
N LEU A 567 -18.77 -6.32 6.52
CA LEU A 567 -18.14 -5.15 5.87
C LEU A 567 -19.12 -4.40 4.96
N PHE A 568 -19.90 -5.10 4.16
CA PHE A 568 -20.90 -4.48 3.28
C PHE A 568 -22.01 -3.78 4.06
N VAL A 569 -22.50 -4.44 5.10
CA VAL A 569 -23.51 -3.85 5.98
C VAL A 569 -22.98 -2.58 6.62
N ARG A 570 -21.75 -2.60 7.12
CA ARG A 570 -21.09 -1.42 7.69
C ARG A 570 -20.90 -0.31 6.67
N SER A 571 -20.50 -0.63 5.42
CA SER A 571 -20.35 0.37 4.34
C SER A 571 -21.66 1.05 4.02
N PHE A 572 -22.73 0.26 3.89
CA PHE A 572 -24.08 0.78 3.65
C PHE A 572 -24.53 1.68 4.80
N LEU A 573 -24.30 1.25 6.04
CA LEU A 573 -24.61 2.02 7.23
C LEU A 573 -23.81 3.31 7.32
N TRP A 574 -22.52 3.24 7.03
CA TRP A 574 -21.66 4.40 7.01
C TRP A 574 -22.12 5.42 5.95
N ALA A 575 -22.34 4.98 4.70
CA ALA A 575 -22.83 5.85 3.64
C ALA A 575 -24.17 6.50 3.99
N ARG A 576 -25.09 5.73 4.61
CA ARG A 576 -26.37 6.23 5.06
C ARG A 576 -26.21 7.17 6.27
N SER A 577 -25.27 6.90 7.18
CA SER A 577 -25.01 7.73 8.35
C SER A 577 -24.40 9.08 7.98
N VAL A 578 -23.49 9.12 7.03
CA VAL A 578 -22.87 10.38 6.53
C VAL A 578 -23.90 11.22 5.79
N GLY A 579 -24.80 10.60 5.00
CA GLY A 579 -25.80 11.32 4.21
C GLY A 579 -27.08 11.72 4.99
N ARG A 580 -27.55 10.89 5.91
CA ARG A 580 -28.86 11.04 6.55
C ARG A 580 -28.82 11.04 8.09
N TYR A 581 -27.85 10.35 8.71
CA TYR A 581 -27.74 10.21 10.16
C TYR A 581 -26.38 10.72 10.63
N HIS A 582 -26.35 11.63 11.60
CA HIS A 582 -25.13 11.96 12.32
C HIS A 582 -25.02 11.08 13.57
N LEU A 583 -24.35 9.94 13.42
CA LEU A 583 -24.13 8.98 14.50
C LEU A 583 -22.99 9.44 15.41
N ARG A 584 -23.26 9.56 16.71
CA ARG A 584 -22.28 9.86 17.74
C ARG A 584 -22.32 8.83 18.86
N VAL A 585 -21.15 8.43 19.34
CA VAL A 585 -20.98 7.49 20.43
C VAL A 585 -20.53 8.22 21.68
N VAL A 586 -21.19 7.94 22.80
CA VAL A 586 -20.79 8.41 24.13
C VAL A 586 -20.51 7.18 24.99
N GLY A 587 -19.39 7.17 25.72
CA GLY A 587 -19.01 6.01 26.54
C GLY A 587 -18.44 4.82 25.76
N GLY A 588 -18.01 5.00 24.51
CA GLY A 588 -17.44 3.93 23.66
C GLY A 588 -16.27 3.16 24.29
N LYS A 589 -15.52 3.78 25.23
CA LYS A 589 -14.46 3.12 26.01
C LYS A 589 -14.95 1.96 26.91
N HIS A 590 -16.25 1.89 27.18
CA HIS A 590 -16.88 0.83 27.98
C HIS A 590 -17.16 -0.43 27.16
N LEU A 591 -17.10 -0.37 25.83
CA LEU A 591 -17.20 -1.55 24.99
C LEU A 591 -15.91 -2.38 25.13
N PRO A 592 -16.00 -3.67 25.42
CA PRO A 592 -14.83 -4.53 25.54
C PRO A 592 -14.09 -4.63 24.21
N SER A 593 -12.79 -4.39 24.23
CA SER A 593 -11.96 -4.45 23.02
C SER A 593 -11.64 -5.87 22.56
N TYR A 594 -11.59 -6.84 23.49
CA TYR A 594 -11.15 -8.20 23.20
C TYR A 594 -12.09 -9.28 23.78
N ASP A 595 -12.63 -9.05 24.97
CA ASP A 595 -13.40 -10.05 25.67
C ASP A 595 -14.85 -10.09 25.17
N PRO A 596 -15.50 -11.27 25.11
CA PRO A 596 -16.91 -11.37 24.78
C PRO A 596 -17.77 -10.65 25.84
N ALA A 597 -18.86 -10.05 25.39
CA ALA A 597 -19.84 -9.39 26.26
C ALA A 597 -21.22 -9.41 25.65
N ILE A 598 -22.22 -9.26 26.51
CA ILE A 598 -23.61 -9.13 26.09
C ILE A 598 -23.99 -7.64 26.13
N LEU A 599 -24.44 -7.10 25.00
CA LEU A 599 -24.95 -5.73 24.88
C LEU A 599 -26.45 -5.75 25.10
N ALA A 600 -26.91 -5.15 26.19
CA ALA A 600 -28.32 -5.00 26.48
C ALA A 600 -28.85 -3.69 25.92
N THR A 601 -29.79 -3.71 24.98
CA THR A 601 -30.20 -2.53 24.21
C THR A 601 -31.69 -2.21 24.33
N ASN A 602 -32.05 -0.95 23.98
CA ASN A 602 -33.43 -0.50 23.83
C ASN A 602 -33.95 -0.59 22.39
N CYS A 603 -33.24 -1.27 21.50
CA CYS A 603 -33.55 -1.29 20.06
C CYS A 603 -34.84 -2.03 19.76
N ARG A 604 -35.79 -1.34 19.10
CA ARG A 604 -37.10 -1.87 18.65
C ARG A 604 -37.19 -2.00 17.13
N ARG A 605 -36.33 -1.31 16.39
CA ARG A 605 -36.35 -1.27 14.93
C ARG A 605 -35.03 -1.76 14.36
N PHE A 606 -35.10 -2.43 13.23
CA PHE A 606 -33.92 -2.88 12.49
C PHE A 606 -32.84 -1.78 12.34
N VAL A 607 -33.24 -0.54 12.03
CA VAL A 607 -32.31 0.59 11.84
C VAL A 607 -31.54 0.93 13.13
N GLU A 608 -32.18 0.80 14.29
CA GLU A 608 -31.57 1.06 15.60
C GLU A 608 -30.51 0.00 15.91
N CYS A 609 -30.80 -1.28 15.63
CA CYS A 609 -29.83 -2.37 15.71
C CYS A 609 -28.59 -2.08 14.86
N MET A 610 -28.79 -1.53 13.67
CA MET A 610 -27.72 -1.18 12.77
C MET A 610 -26.84 -0.06 13.32
N HIS A 611 -27.39 0.90 14.07
CA HIS A 611 -26.58 1.94 14.75
C HIS A 611 -25.66 1.32 15.82
N VAL A 612 -26.12 0.31 16.56
CA VAL A 612 -25.29 -0.42 17.54
C VAL A 612 -24.14 -1.17 16.83
N VAL A 613 -24.43 -1.84 15.72
CA VAL A 613 -23.37 -2.48 14.92
C VAL A 613 -22.35 -1.46 14.39
N GLY A 614 -22.80 -0.26 14.03
CA GLY A 614 -21.93 0.84 13.57
C GLY A 614 -21.05 1.48 14.64
N VAL A 615 -21.26 1.17 15.93
CA VAL A 615 -20.53 1.78 17.06
C VAL A 615 -19.25 1.03 17.42
N THR A 616 -19.18 -0.27 17.13
CA THR A 616 -18.03 -1.12 17.46
C THR A 616 -17.33 -1.63 16.21
N ASP A 617 -16.05 -1.89 16.30
CA ASP A 617 -15.24 -2.56 15.27
C ASP A 617 -15.37 -4.08 15.30
N ARG A 618 -16.01 -4.63 16.37
CA ARG A 618 -16.19 -6.06 16.57
C ARG A 618 -17.44 -6.60 15.90
N THR A 619 -17.43 -7.89 15.58
CA THR A 619 -18.61 -8.60 15.11
C THR A 619 -19.66 -8.64 16.24
N VAL A 620 -20.84 -8.13 15.95
CA VAL A 620 -21.99 -8.15 16.85
C VAL A 620 -23.04 -9.10 16.30
N ARG A 621 -23.33 -10.16 17.03
CA ARG A 621 -24.48 -11.01 16.76
C ARG A 621 -25.69 -10.36 17.39
N PHE A 622 -26.60 -9.84 16.60
CA PHE A 622 -27.79 -9.17 17.12
C PHE A 622 -28.96 -10.11 17.17
N LEU A 623 -29.52 -10.31 18.37
CA LEU A 623 -30.76 -11.07 18.63
C LEU A 623 -31.87 -10.06 18.80
N PHE A 624 -32.74 -9.97 17.82
CA PHE A 624 -33.73 -8.92 17.71
C PHE A 624 -35.14 -9.48 17.57
N VAL A 625 -36.05 -8.98 18.38
CA VAL A 625 -37.47 -9.35 18.35
C VAL A 625 -38.24 -8.19 17.69
N GLU A 626 -38.85 -8.45 16.54
CA GLU A 626 -39.57 -7.44 15.76
C GLU A 626 -41.07 -7.58 15.91
N SER A 627 -41.77 -6.44 16.11
CA SER A 627 -43.22 -6.40 16.10
C SER A 627 -43.76 -6.59 14.68
N ASP A 628 -44.86 -7.30 14.52
CA ASP A 628 -45.52 -7.63 13.24
C ASP A 628 -45.92 -6.38 12.39
N SER A 629 -45.98 -5.20 13.03
CA SER A 629 -46.36 -3.93 12.37
C SER A 629 -45.20 -3.15 11.76
N ALA A 630 -43.96 -3.65 11.83
CA ALA A 630 -42.81 -2.94 11.30
C ALA A 630 -42.66 -3.11 9.76
N PRO A 631 -42.31 -2.04 9.01
CA PRO A 631 -42.12 -2.16 7.57
C PRO A 631 -40.94 -3.09 7.26
N GLU A 632 -41.18 -4.06 6.39
CA GLU A 632 -40.15 -5.04 6.01
C GLU A 632 -38.90 -4.32 5.41
N PRO A 633 -37.69 -4.65 5.89
CA PRO A 633 -36.47 -4.20 5.24
C PRO A 633 -36.39 -4.80 3.82
N VAL A 634 -35.81 -4.04 2.89
CA VAL A 634 -35.55 -4.49 1.51
C VAL A 634 -34.87 -5.87 1.53
N ALA A 635 -35.33 -6.82 0.71
CA ALA A 635 -34.88 -8.22 0.72
C ALA A 635 -33.34 -8.39 0.72
N VAL A 636 -32.64 -7.54 -0.03
CA VAL A 636 -31.15 -7.52 -0.07
C VAL A 636 -30.55 -7.13 1.28
N LEU A 637 -31.14 -6.14 1.97
CA LEU A 637 -30.69 -5.70 3.29
C LEU A 637 -30.90 -6.79 4.35
N ARG A 638 -32.04 -7.48 4.28
CA ARG A 638 -32.35 -8.62 5.17
C ARG A 638 -31.33 -9.75 4.95
N TRP A 639 -31.07 -10.12 3.70
CA TRP A 639 -30.09 -11.15 3.36
C TRP A 639 -28.68 -10.82 3.85
N LEU A 640 -28.24 -9.57 3.65
CA LEU A 640 -26.93 -9.07 4.14
C LEU A 640 -26.87 -9.09 5.67
N ALA A 641 -27.93 -8.64 6.35
CA ALA A 641 -28.00 -8.60 7.79
C ALA A 641 -27.97 -10.00 8.42
N GLN A 642 -28.71 -10.96 7.85
CA GLN A 642 -28.65 -12.37 8.27
C GLN A 642 -27.25 -12.96 8.11
N ARG A 643 -26.55 -12.66 7.01
CA ARG A 643 -25.14 -13.06 6.82
C ARG A 643 -24.20 -12.37 7.80
N ALA A 644 -24.46 -11.12 8.17
CA ALA A 644 -23.72 -10.40 9.20
C ALA A 644 -24.02 -10.89 10.64
N GLY A 645 -24.95 -11.84 10.78
CA GLY A 645 -25.23 -12.48 12.06
C GLY A 645 -26.41 -11.88 12.83
N LEU A 646 -27.26 -11.11 12.17
CA LEU A 646 -28.52 -10.67 12.76
C LEU A 646 -29.54 -11.84 12.76
N VAL A 647 -30.05 -12.20 13.93
CA VAL A 647 -31.13 -13.15 14.11
C VAL A 647 -32.39 -12.33 14.40
N MET A 648 -33.34 -12.37 13.48
CA MET A 648 -34.61 -11.67 13.60
C MET A 648 -35.71 -12.69 14.02
N LEU A 649 -36.34 -12.44 15.15
CA LEU A 649 -37.52 -13.18 15.63
C LEU A 649 -38.76 -12.31 15.38
N ARG A 650 -39.83 -12.89 14.87
CA ARG A 650 -41.12 -12.20 14.71
C ARG A 650 -42.07 -12.65 15.82
N LEU A 651 -42.83 -11.71 16.34
CA LEU A 651 -43.88 -12.01 17.34
C LEU A 651 -45.19 -12.44 16.65
N PRO A 652 -45.86 -13.48 17.20
CA PRO A 652 -45.46 -14.34 18.31
C PRO A 652 -44.37 -15.33 17.89
N ALA A 653 -43.23 -15.36 18.61
CA ALA A 653 -42.12 -16.28 18.32
C ALA A 653 -42.39 -17.64 18.99
N SER A 654 -42.10 -18.72 18.27
CA SER A 654 -42.20 -20.07 18.84
C SER A 654 -41.02 -20.36 19.80
N ASP A 655 -41.23 -21.24 20.78
CA ASP A 655 -40.14 -21.66 21.67
C ASP A 655 -38.93 -22.24 20.94
N THR A 656 -39.15 -22.87 19.79
CA THR A 656 -38.05 -23.38 18.93
C THR A 656 -37.21 -22.28 18.33
N GLU A 657 -37.81 -21.19 17.91
CA GLU A 657 -37.10 -20.01 17.35
C GLU A 657 -36.32 -19.28 18.45
N VAL A 658 -36.92 -19.08 19.63
CA VAL A 658 -36.24 -18.47 20.78
C VAL A 658 -35.05 -19.31 21.22
N ASN A 659 -35.18 -20.63 21.33
CA ASN A 659 -34.10 -21.54 21.68
C ASN A 659 -32.99 -21.56 20.60
N SER A 660 -33.33 -21.45 19.32
CA SER A 660 -32.38 -21.31 18.23
C SER A 660 -31.58 -20.00 18.32
N ALA A 661 -32.25 -18.89 18.68
CA ALA A 661 -31.59 -17.60 18.90
C ALA A 661 -30.63 -17.64 20.11
N ILE A 662 -31.05 -18.28 21.21
CA ILE A 662 -30.19 -18.48 22.40
C ILE A 662 -28.96 -19.30 22.02
N ALA A 663 -29.11 -20.40 21.29
CA ALA A 663 -27.99 -21.23 20.84
C ALA A 663 -27.05 -20.45 19.91
N ALA A 664 -27.59 -19.62 18.99
CA ALA A 664 -26.79 -18.76 18.13
C ALA A 664 -26.01 -17.71 18.92
N GLY A 665 -26.62 -17.12 19.95
CA GLY A 665 -25.97 -16.17 20.86
C GLY A 665 -24.86 -16.83 21.69
N ALA A 666 -25.12 -17.99 22.27
CA ALA A 666 -24.14 -18.76 23.05
C ALA A 666 -22.92 -19.16 22.22
N ASN A 667 -23.14 -19.64 21.00
CA ASN A 667 -22.03 -19.94 20.06
C ASN A 667 -21.21 -18.69 19.72
N ALA A 668 -21.87 -17.56 19.50
CA ALA A 668 -21.17 -16.31 19.20
C ALA A 668 -20.32 -15.83 20.38
N LEU A 669 -20.80 -15.93 21.61
CA LEU A 669 -20.05 -15.62 22.83
C LEU A 669 -18.86 -16.58 23.02
N ALA A 670 -19.02 -17.86 22.74
CA ALA A 670 -17.95 -18.86 22.77
C ALA A 670 -16.88 -18.61 21.71
N GLU A 671 -17.27 -18.08 20.55
CA GLU A 671 -16.32 -17.62 19.50
C GLU A 671 -15.62 -16.29 19.85
N GLY A 672 -15.93 -15.67 20.98
CA GLY A 672 -15.34 -14.40 21.41
C GLY A 672 -16.01 -13.17 20.80
N ASN A 673 -17.21 -13.28 20.23
CA ASN A 673 -17.94 -12.16 19.65
C ASN A 673 -18.79 -11.41 20.69
N LEU A 674 -19.30 -10.22 20.31
CA LEU A 674 -20.31 -9.51 21.06
C LEU A 674 -21.71 -10.04 20.68
N VAL A 675 -22.59 -10.16 21.67
CA VAL A 675 -24.00 -10.49 21.44
C VAL A 675 -24.86 -9.33 21.92
N ALA A 676 -25.66 -8.76 21.03
CA ALA A 676 -26.61 -7.70 21.39
C ALA A 676 -28.01 -8.27 21.44
N VAL A 677 -28.70 -7.98 22.54
CA VAL A 677 -30.11 -8.34 22.72
C VAL A 677 -30.95 -7.07 22.58
N GLY A 678 -32.01 -7.15 21.79
CA GLY A 678 -32.94 -6.03 21.53
C GLY A 678 -33.73 -5.63 22.75
N ASP A 679 -34.82 -4.89 22.56
CA ASP A 679 -35.64 -4.32 23.63
C ASP A 679 -35.99 -5.33 24.73
N LEU A 680 -35.44 -5.14 25.94
CA LEU A 680 -35.63 -6.01 27.09
C LEU A 680 -37.02 -5.85 27.72
N THR A 681 -37.85 -4.91 27.29
CA THR A 681 -39.24 -4.81 27.71
C THR A 681 -40.11 -5.90 27.08
N VAL A 682 -39.60 -6.56 26.04
CA VAL A 682 -40.24 -7.71 25.39
C VAL A 682 -39.88 -8.99 26.15
N PRO A 683 -40.87 -9.82 26.55
CA PRO A 683 -40.60 -11.02 27.35
C PRO A 683 -39.61 -11.99 26.73
N GLU A 684 -39.67 -12.20 25.41
CA GLU A 684 -38.76 -13.08 24.67
C GLU A 684 -37.31 -12.56 24.73
N SER A 685 -37.10 -11.26 24.59
CA SER A 685 -35.77 -10.64 24.72
C SER A 685 -35.20 -10.79 26.13
N ALA A 686 -36.04 -10.57 27.15
CA ALA A 686 -35.66 -10.76 28.55
C ALA A 686 -35.31 -12.23 28.85
N ARG A 687 -36.07 -13.19 28.29
CA ARG A 687 -35.77 -14.63 28.37
C ARG A 687 -34.46 -14.99 27.69
N ILE A 688 -34.22 -14.49 26.48
CA ILE A 688 -32.94 -14.70 25.76
C ILE A 688 -31.78 -14.22 26.62
N LEU A 689 -31.88 -13.01 27.18
CA LEU A 689 -30.81 -12.45 28.01
C LEU A 689 -30.57 -13.32 29.27
N SER A 690 -31.59 -13.69 30.01
CA SER A 690 -31.48 -14.49 31.23
C SER A 690 -30.90 -15.88 30.97
N GLU A 691 -31.27 -16.53 29.88
CA GLU A 691 -30.70 -17.83 29.49
C GLU A 691 -29.23 -17.75 29.09
N LEU A 692 -28.85 -16.69 28.36
CA LEU A 692 -27.45 -16.42 28.04
C LEU A 692 -26.61 -16.11 29.27
N GLN A 693 -27.17 -15.40 30.27
CA GLN A 693 -26.52 -15.16 31.55
C GLN A 693 -26.32 -16.46 32.35
N ALA A 694 -27.32 -17.36 32.33
CA ALA A 694 -27.21 -18.64 33.01
C ALA A 694 -26.14 -19.57 32.42
N GLN A 695 -25.93 -19.48 31.10
CA GLN A 695 -24.94 -20.33 30.39
C GLN A 695 -23.52 -19.76 30.44
N HIS A 696 -23.37 -18.44 30.54
CA HIS A 696 -22.09 -17.76 30.38
C HIS A 696 -21.90 -16.58 31.34
N ALA A 697 -20.78 -16.53 32.03
CA ALA A 697 -20.42 -15.48 33.01
C ALA A 697 -19.73 -14.27 32.32
N PHE A 698 -20.34 -13.73 31.27
CA PHE A 698 -19.80 -12.56 30.57
C PHE A 698 -20.39 -11.24 31.06
N PRO A 699 -19.65 -10.12 31.03
CA PRO A 699 -20.16 -8.82 31.45
C PRO A 699 -21.29 -8.34 30.53
N ILE A 700 -22.22 -7.58 31.10
CA ILE A 700 -23.35 -7.00 30.38
C ILE A 700 -23.09 -5.51 30.22
N VAL A 701 -23.14 -5.02 28.99
CA VAL A 701 -22.97 -3.61 28.68
C VAL A 701 -24.31 -3.01 28.28
N PRO A 702 -24.88 -2.12 29.10
CA PRO A 702 -26.12 -1.44 28.76
C PRO A 702 -25.86 -0.39 27.67
N VAL A 703 -26.69 -0.38 26.63
CA VAL A 703 -26.59 0.49 25.48
C VAL A 703 -27.92 1.14 25.17
N TYR A 704 -27.94 2.48 25.14
CA TYR A 704 -29.13 3.23 24.77
C TYR A 704 -28.93 3.92 23.40
N VAL A 705 -29.89 3.74 22.50
CA VAL A 705 -29.91 4.40 21.18
C VAL A 705 -31.02 5.46 21.20
N GLY A 706 -30.64 6.70 21.05
CA GLY A 706 -31.57 7.84 21.08
C GLY A 706 -31.47 8.73 19.84
N HIS A 707 -32.60 9.28 19.41
CA HIS A 707 -32.70 10.21 18.29
C HIS A 707 -32.91 11.62 18.82
N LEU A 708 -32.13 12.60 18.32
CA LEU A 708 -32.24 14.01 18.69
C LEU A 708 -32.97 14.78 17.57
N GLY A 709 -34.09 15.39 17.91
CA GLY A 709 -34.89 16.22 17.01
C GLY A 709 -36.18 15.54 16.53
N PRO A 710 -37.10 16.27 15.88
CA PRO A 710 -38.36 15.71 15.41
C PRO A 710 -38.10 14.64 14.35
N GLU A 711 -38.80 13.51 14.48
CA GLU A 711 -38.66 12.33 13.62
C GLU A 711 -38.96 12.58 12.12
N VAL A 712 -39.45 13.75 11.76
CA VAL A 712 -39.97 14.07 10.43
C VAL A 712 -39.50 15.42 9.94
N SER A 713 -38.20 15.62 9.75
CA SER A 713 -37.71 16.70 8.90
C SER A 713 -36.99 16.13 7.69
N GLN A 714 -37.59 16.22 6.52
CA GLN A 714 -36.98 15.73 5.25
C GLN A 714 -35.71 16.50 4.85
N LYS A 715 -35.39 17.65 5.48
CA LYS A 715 -34.29 18.53 5.11
C LYS A 715 -33.07 18.51 6.04
N ASN A 716 -33.18 18.04 7.27
CA ASN A 716 -32.06 18.01 8.22
C ASN A 716 -31.62 16.57 8.53
N PRO A 717 -30.30 16.30 8.64
CA PRO A 717 -29.83 14.98 9.03
C PRO A 717 -30.32 14.65 10.45
N ILE A 718 -30.83 13.43 10.61
CA ILE A 718 -31.27 12.90 11.91
C ILE A 718 -30.04 12.67 12.77
N ARG A 719 -29.99 13.30 13.95
CA ARG A 719 -28.90 13.13 14.91
C ARG A 719 -29.18 11.90 15.77
N VAL A 720 -28.30 10.91 15.72
CA VAL A 720 -28.40 9.69 16.54
C VAL A 720 -27.26 9.67 17.54
N ARG A 721 -27.56 9.43 18.79
CA ARG A 721 -26.55 9.14 19.82
C ARG A 721 -26.71 7.74 20.35
N VAL A 722 -25.59 6.99 20.38
CA VAL A 722 -25.51 5.72 21.06
C VAL A 722 -24.71 5.92 22.35
N VAL A 723 -25.39 5.71 23.47
CA VAL A 723 -24.82 5.90 24.80
C VAL A 723 -24.50 4.51 25.38
N VAL A 724 -23.22 4.29 25.69
CA VAL A 724 -22.71 3.02 26.22
C VAL A 724 -22.42 3.21 27.71
N GLY A 725 -23.15 2.49 28.56
CA GLY A 725 -22.96 2.52 30.01
C GLY A 725 -21.75 1.70 30.47
N GLU A 726 -21.46 1.78 31.76
CA GLU A 726 -20.43 0.95 32.40
C GLU A 726 -20.81 -0.53 32.38
N PRO A 727 -19.82 -1.44 32.17
CA PRO A 727 -20.10 -2.89 32.22
C PRO A 727 -20.66 -3.32 33.55
N LEU A 728 -21.70 -4.12 33.53
CA LEU A 728 -22.34 -4.73 34.69
C LEU A 728 -21.85 -6.16 34.86
N PRO A 729 -21.84 -6.69 36.12
CA PRO A 729 -21.53 -8.09 36.36
C PRO A 729 -22.49 -9.05 35.63
N ALA A 730 -22.02 -10.23 35.28
CA ALA A 730 -22.81 -11.23 34.54
C ALA A 730 -24.11 -11.65 35.26
N ALA A 731 -24.10 -11.66 36.59
CA ALA A 731 -25.24 -12.04 37.40
C ALA A 731 -26.26 -10.91 37.67
N THR A 732 -26.12 -9.74 37.04
CA THR A 732 -27.01 -8.59 37.26
C THR A 732 -28.44 -8.94 36.81
N PRO A 733 -29.48 -8.78 37.68
CA PRO A 733 -30.86 -9.07 37.30
C PRO A 733 -31.34 -8.17 36.13
N VAL A 734 -32.22 -8.71 35.28
CA VAL A 734 -32.78 -7.99 34.11
C VAL A 734 -33.43 -6.67 34.53
N GLY A 735 -34.10 -6.60 35.71
CA GLY A 735 -34.67 -5.37 36.23
C GLY A 735 -33.66 -4.24 36.49
N GLU A 736 -32.49 -4.57 37.02
CA GLU A 736 -31.40 -3.61 37.23
C GLU A 736 -30.77 -3.15 35.91
N ILE A 737 -30.67 -4.05 34.92
CA ILE A 737 -30.19 -3.71 33.58
C ILE A 737 -31.15 -2.73 32.92
N LEU A 738 -32.48 -2.96 33.02
CA LEU A 738 -33.50 -2.02 32.53
C LEU A 738 -33.44 -0.67 33.24
N ALA A 739 -33.22 -0.65 34.55
CA ALA A 739 -33.05 0.57 35.32
C ALA A 739 -31.82 1.37 34.84
N GLU A 740 -30.73 0.68 34.51
CA GLU A 740 -29.53 1.34 33.98
C GLU A 740 -29.77 1.89 32.57
N ILE A 741 -30.46 1.15 31.69
CA ILE A 741 -30.83 1.67 30.35
C ILE A 741 -31.74 2.89 30.51
N SER A 742 -32.68 2.88 31.44
CA SER A 742 -33.56 4.03 31.75
C SER A 742 -32.76 5.23 32.29
N ARG A 743 -31.71 4.99 33.08
CA ARG A 743 -30.76 6.05 33.52
C ARG A 743 -30.02 6.68 32.34
N LEU A 744 -29.56 5.86 31.41
CA LEU A 744 -28.92 6.33 30.17
C LEU A 744 -29.89 7.15 29.32
N GLU A 745 -31.16 6.73 29.24
CA GLU A 745 -32.22 7.46 28.56
C GLU A 745 -32.48 8.81 29.20
N ALA A 746 -32.62 8.86 30.53
CA ALA A 746 -32.85 10.10 31.28
C ALA A 746 -31.68 11.09 31.07
N TRP A 747 -30.44 10.59 31.16
CA TRP A 747 -29.27 11.38 30.89
C TRP A 747 -29.28 11.93 29.45
N PHE A 748 -29.61 11.09 28.46
CA PHE A 748 -29.73 11.49 27.08
C PHE A 748 -30.77 12.58 26.85
N LYS A 749 -31.95 12.46 27.44
CA LYS A 749 -33.05 13.44 27.35
C LYS A 749 -32.71 14.79 28.00
N GLY A 750 -31.83 14.80 29.02
CA GLY A 750 -31.33 16.01 29.67
C GLY A 750 -30.24 16.76 28.88
N GLN A 751 -29.77 16.23 27.73
CA GLN A 751 -28.74 16.89 26.92
C GLN A 751 -29.34 17.90 25.95
N ASP A 752 -28.64 19.05 25.77
CA ASP A 752 -29.03 20.04 24.78
C ASP A 752 -29.02 19.46 23.35
N PRO A 753 -30.15 19.46 22.62
CA PRO A 753 -30.22 18.98 21.25
C PRO A 753 -29.35 19.77 20.28
N ASN A 754 -28.93 21.00 20.63
CA ASN A 754 -28.13 21.88 19.78
C ASN A 754 -26.62 21.81 20.07
N LEU A 755 -26.18 20.96 20.99
CA LEU A 755 -24.74 20.82 21.31
C LEU A 755 -23.94 20.52 20.03
N SER A 756 -22.89 21.32 19.81
CA SER A 756 -22.07 21.24 18.61
C SER A 756 -21.44 19.83 18.47
N LEU A 757 -21.24 19.36 17.24
CA LEU A 757 -20.58 18.07 16.92
C LEU A 757 -19.16 17.96 17.51
N LEU A 758 -18.55 19.07 17.91
CA LEU A 758 -17.17 19.14 18.42
C LEU A 758 -17.08 19.08 19.95
N THR A 759 -18.20 19.18 20.68
CA THR A 759 -18.19 19.18 22.14
C THR A 759 -18.04 17.76 22.68
N THR A 760 -16.97 17.52 23.45
CA THR A 760 -16.76 16.24 24.14
C THR A 760 -17.77 16.15 25.30
N VAL A 761 -18.68 15.17 25.23
CA VAL A 761 -19.68 14.93 26.28
C VAL A 761 -19.25 13.70 27.06
N HIS A 762 -19.11 13.85 28.37
CA HIS A 762 -18.76 12.76 29.27
C HIS A 762 -20.00 12.20 29.99
N LEU A 763 -20.10 10.89 30.04
CA LEU A 763 -21.11 10.21 30.86
C LEU A 763 -20.69 10.35 32.33
N PRO A 764 -21.59 10.76 33.28
CA PRO A 764 -21.27 10.77 34.68
C PRO A 764 -21.05 9.34 35.19
N PRO A 765 -20.10 9.13 36.11
CA PRO A 765 -19.89 7.81 36.70
C PRO A 765 -21.14 7.29 37.36
N ARG A 766 -21.31 5.97 37.43
CA ARG A 766 -22.41 5.32 38.16
C ARG A 766 -22.26 5.64 39.65
N GLU A 767 -23.29 6.19 40.27
CA GLU A 767 -23.31 6.32 41.73
C GLU A 767 -23.27 4.89 42.33
N LYS A 768 -22.21 4.63 43.11
CA LYS A 768 -22.14 3.36 43.87
C LYS A 768 -23.25 3.42 44.90
N VAL A 769 -24.32 2.66 44.70
CA VAL A 769 -25.23 2.34 45.78
C VAL A 769 -24.41 1.57 46.80
N VAL A 770 -24.05 2.25 47.89
CA VAL A 770 -23.43 1.59 49.06
C VAL A 770 -24.50 0.65 49.62
N PRO A 771 -24.21 -0.64 49.81
CA PRO A 771 -25.18 -1.61 50.31
C PRO A 771 -25.70 -1.30 51.69
#